data_e720ac13c148a44d5c7d539b2373ecfe
#
_entry.id   e720ac13c148a44d5c7d539b2373ecfe
#
_cell.length_a   1.000
_cell.length_b   1.000
_cell.length_c   1.000
_cell.angle_alpha   90.00
_cell.angle_beta   90.00
_cell.angle_gamma   90.00
#
_symmetry.space_group_name_H-M   'P 1'
#
loop_
_entity.id
_entity.type
_entity.pdbx_description
1 polymer ?
#
loop_
_entity_poly.entity_id
_entity_poly.type
_entity_poly.pdbx_seq_one_letter_code
_entity_poly.pdbx_strand_id
1 'polypeptide(L)'
;MVDRNRKNTDFQIYGRLLSYIYPYLFIFFLSICGFAVSAAAQVAYAKWLEEVIEFVNNPVQNYILLLPLSLIVITLIRGIGFFVGNYLMARISNNLVHSLRVDLFNKIPVLPTSFFDDQSSGHLVSRITFNVMQVTGAATNALKVLIREGLLVIFLIAFLMYLNWKLSLFLFIAAPFIALVVGLAARRLRTISSRIQTAMGDVTHVASEAISGQKEVKSFGGKDYEINRFGKASENNKKQNIKLEATNYIASPLIQILVSLALALITWLALDSSVVTTMTAGTFVAFFGAAGMLAKPVKQLSEINSQIQKGLAAAEDIFEQIDSEPEIDEGNFSPDTVEGNINFNNVSFAYKNNPDKRVLNDISLTINKGETIAFVGKSGAGKTSLVNLLPRFYDNFEGTISVDGTSIKDYTLTNLRSQISIVSQDITLFNDSIENNISYGSKRELSDIQAAAKEAFADEFIRLMPDGYNTLVGDDGALLSGGQKQRIAIARAILKNSPILILDEATSALDSESEIKIQEAMSNLTKDRTTLVIAHRLSTIEDADKIVVLDNGKIVEEGSHEELLSLDAHYAKLHANQFKDDTPSKVEEAEISFPVVSSAVNPIDHTSFIEKSWYRKSMLSWILWPLSKLTSYVSERRYRNYLTSKPEVDELNVPLVVVGNIVAGGTGKTPIVIWLLEKLIEKGYKPSVVSRGFGGQSNRYPLIIDTQTDSSESGDEPKMIFLNTGVPVCVSPDRVKGIKELVTNTDTNIIISDDGLQHYSMPRDVEIAVFDGARGLGNGLCLPAGPLREPKSRLNDVDFILSSNEYLKEDIKSEIFSYEAVDFVRSLDGSSIKVSDWPLSRKINALAGIGNPNKFFDTLRSLGMDPIEHSFPDHYDFMEEDLNFEENLPIVMTEKDAIRSEDLNHLDFWYLRIKVSPPENLLDRILDKIKDK
;
A
#
# COMPACT_ATOMS: atom_id res chain seq x y z
N MET A 1 22.96 -30.10 -3.15
CA MET A 1 24.07 -29.30 -3.75
C MET A 1 23.74 -27.80 -3.80
N VAL A 2 22.53 -27.39 -4.09
CA VAL A 2 22.09 -25.97 -4.17
C VAL A 2 22.30 -25.21 -2.84
N ASP A 3 22.08 -25.84 -1.69
CA ASP A 3 22.19 -25.21 -0.36
C ASP A 3 23.65 -24.94 0.10
N ARG A 4 24.64 -25.65 -0.45
CA ARG A 4 26.06 -25.46 -0.11
C ARG A 4 26.71 -24.30 -0.88
N ASN A 5 26.35 -24.13 -2.15
CA ASN A 5 26.84 -23.01 -2.96
C ASN A 5 26.26 -21.68 -2.48
N ARG A 6 24.97 -21.65 -2.08
CA ARG A 6 24.32 -20.45 -1.56
C ARG A 6 24.91 -19.96 -0.21
N LYS A 7 25.32 -20.88 0.68
CA LYS A 7 26.00 -20.51 1.92
C LYS A 7 27.38 -19.89 1.69
N ASN A 8 28.10 -20.32 0.67
CA ASN A 8 29.38 -19.71 0.32
C ASN A 8 29.21 -18.29 -0.23
N THR A 9 28.15 -18.05 -0.99
CA THR A 9 27.79 -16.73 -1.52
C THR A 9 27.37 -15.77 -0.38
N ASP A 10 26.51 -16.22 0.54
CA ASP A 10 26.08 -15.43 1.72
C ASP A 10 27.30 -14.98 2.57
N PHE A 11 28.29 -15.85 2.74
CA PHE A 11 29.50 -15.54 3.52
C PHE A 11 30.42 -14.52 2.79
N GLN A 12 30.52 -14.62 1.48
CA GLN A 12 31.29 -13.68 0.65
C GLN A 12 30.63 -12.29 0.66
N ILE A 13 29.31 -12.20 0.51
CA ILE A 13 28.54 -10.95 0.58
C ILE A 13 28.71 -10.30 1.95
N TYR A 14 28.60 -11.07 3.02
CA TYR A 14 28.79 -10.56 4.38
C TYR A 14 30.22 -10.09 4.61
N GLY A 15 31.24 -10.83 4.12
CA GLY A 15 32.63 -10.43 4.16
C GLY A 15 32.88 -9.10 3.44
N ARG A 16 32.27 -8.91 2.28
CA ARG A 16 32.32 -7.64 1.53
C ARG A 16 31.63 -6.49 2.27
N LEU A 17 30.51 -6.74 2.92
CA LEU A 17 29.89 -5.73 3.79
C LEU A 17 30.79 -5.33 4.95
N LEU A 18 31.47 -6.29 5.56
CA LEU A 18 32.40 -6.01 6.64
C LEU A 18 33.65 -5.23 6.17
N SER A 19 34.05 -5.35 4.89
CA SER A 19 35.18 -4.58 4.35
C SER A 19 34.93 -3.07 4.37
N TYR A 20 33.69 -2.61 4.29
CA TYR A 20 33.33 -1.19 4.47
C TYR A 20 33.55 -0.68 5.90
N ILE A 21 33.71 -1.59 6.88
CA ILE A 21 34.07 -1.25 8.27
C ILE A 21 35.59 -1.06 8.46
N TYR A 22 36.41 -1.57 7.54
CA TYR A 22 37.89 -1.48 7.66
C TYR A 22 38.42 -0.07 7.95
N PRO A 23 37.96 1.00 7.29
CA PRO A 23 38.43 2.35 7.58
C PRO A 23 38.14 2.82 9.02
N TYR A 24 37.19 2.15 9.69
CA TYR A 24 36.68 2.52 11.00
C TYR A 24 37.07 1.54 12.11
N LEU A 25 38.06 0.64 11.89
CA LEU A 25 38.44 -0.41 12.83
C LEU A 25 38.79 0.14 14.22
N PHE A 26 39.48 1.28 14.31
CA PHE A 26 39.79 1.90 15.58
C PHE A 26 38.52 2.32 16.36
N ILE A 27 37.58 2.94 15.69
CA ILE A 27 36.28 3.34 16.26
C ILE A 27 35.48 2.10 16.67
N PHE A 28 35.54 1.04 15.85
CA PHE A 28 34.91 -0.23 16.12
C PHE A 28 35.46 -0.90 17.37
N PHE A 29 36.82 -0.95 17.53
CA PHE A 29 37.46 -1.47 18.72
C PHE A 29 37.06 -0.68 19.97
N LEU A 30 37.05 0.65 19.90
CA LEU A 30 36.62 1.50 21.02
C LEU A 30 35.14 1.27 21.39
N SER A 31 34.29 1.00 20.42
CA SER A 31 32.89 0.61 20.65
C SER A 31 32.80 -0.73 21.40
N ILE A 32 33.62 -1.72 21.02
CA ILE A 32 33.70 -3.02 21.72
C ILE A 32 34.15 -2.81 23.18
N CYS A 33 35.15 -1.96 23.42
CA CYS A 33 35.55 -1.60 24.78
C CYS A 33 34.41 -0.99 25.59
N GLY A 34 33.62 -0.09 24.97
CA GLY A 34 32.43 0.48 25.60
C GLY A 34 31.39 -0.59 25.99
N PHE A 35 31.11 -1.54 25.09
CA PHE A 35 30.22 -2.66 25.40
C PHE A 35 30.82 -3.61 26.49
N ALA A 36 32.11 -3.87 26.48
CA ALA A 36 32.77 -4.69 27.50
C ALA A 36 32.67 -4.03 28.89
N VAL A 37 32.92 -2.72 28.98
CA VAL A 37 32.72 -1.94 30.21
C VAL A 37 31.28 -2.01 30.70
N SER A 38 30.29 -1.85 29.78
CA SER A 38 28.89 -1.96 30.13
C SER A 38 28.50 -3.36 30.60
N ALA A 39 29.03 -4.41 29.96
CA ALA A 39 28.82 -5.81 30.37
C ALA A 39 29.47 -6.14 31.73
N ALA A 40 30.68 -5.69 31.96
CA ALA A 40 31.36 -5.85 33.26
C ALA A 40 30.61 -5.14 34.39
N ALA A 41 30.12 -3.91 34.14
CA ALA A 41 29.31 -3.19 35.12
C ALA A 41 27.95 -3.90 35.40
N GLN A 42 27.39 -4.60 34.41
CA GLN A 42 26.17 -5.42 34.61
C GLN A 42 26.44 -6.62 35.55
N VAL A 43 27.60 -7.25 35.42
CA VAL A 43 28.03 -8.32 36.32
C VAL A 43 28.36 -7.75 37.70
N ALA A 44 29.01 -6.58 37.78
CA ALA A 44 29.27 -5.88 39.03
C ALA A 44 27.97 -5.54 39.79
N TYR A 45 26.87 -5.28 39.06
CA TYR A 45 25.55 -5.13 39.67
C TYR A 45 25.06 -6.42 40.35
N ALA A 46 25.23 -7.59 39.71
CA ALA A 46 24.89 -8.87 40.33
C ALA A 46 25.76 -9.17 41.58
N LYS A 47 27.06 -8.82 41.52
CA LYS A 47 27.96 -8.92 42.71
C LYS A 47 27.59 -7.94 43.81
N TRP A 48 27.17 -6.72 43.43
CA TRP A 48 26.69 -5.73 44.42
C TRP A 48 25.44 -6.26 45.18
N LEU A 49 24.53 -6.97 44.47
CA LEU A 49 23.36 -7.59 45.13
C LEU A 49 23.75 -8.66 46.16
N GLU A 50 24.78 -9.46 45.85
CA GLU A 50 25.38 -10.42 46.80
C GLU A 50 25.88 -9.69 48.07
N GLU A 51 26.71 -8.64 47.92
CA GLU A 51 27.26 -7.84 49.03
C GLU A 51 26.16 -7.18 49.88
N VAL A 52 25.09 -6.68 49.26
CA VAL A 52 23.93 -6.10 50.00
C VAL A 52 23.26 -7.13 50.89
N ILE A 53 23.04 -8.37 50.38
CA ILE A 53 22.42 -9.42 51.16
C ILE A 53 23.31 -9.91 52.29
N GLU A 54 24.62 -10.04 52.04
CA GLU A 54 25.59 -10.39 53.08
C GLU A 54 25.67 -9.32 54.16
N PHE A 55 25.62 -8.01 53.78
CA PHE A 55 25.55 -6.90 54.71
C PHE A 55 24.29 -6.93 55.59
N VAL A 56 23.10 -7.28 55.01
CA VAL A 56 21.88 -7.41 55.81
C VAL A 56 21.98 -8.50 56.84
N ASN A 57 22.66 -9.61 56.52
CA ASN A 57 22.91 -10.71 57.45
C ASN A 57 23.99 -10.42 58.51
N ASN A 58 25.04 -9.67 58.16
CA ASN A 58 26.18 -9.31 58.99
C ASN A 58 26.52 -7.80 58.82
N PRO A 59 25.84 -6.90 59.50
CA PRO A 59 26.04 -5.44 59.32
C PRO A 59 27.46 -4.98 59.75
N VAL A 60 28.18 -4.34 58.85
CA VAL A 60 29.48 -3.71 59.11
C VAL A 60 29.33 -2.20 58.91
N GLN A 61 29.57 -1.41 60.01
CA GLN A 61 29.29 0.03 60.02
C GLN A 61 29.90 0.82 58.85
N ASN A 62 31.07 0.45 58.38
CA ASN A 62 31.79 1.15 57.30
C ASN A 62 31.18 0.99 55.91
N TYR A 63 30.26 0.05 55.72
CA TYR A 63 29.62 -0.22 54.41
C TYR A 63 28.29 0.46 54.22
N ILE A 64 27.68 1.10 55.22
CA ILE A 64 26.36 1.74 55.16
C ILE A 64 26.31 2.80 54.07
N LEU A 65 27.32 3.64 53.90
CA LEU A 65 27.39 4.67 52.87
C LEU A 65 28.04 4.14 51.57
N LEU A 66 28.97 3.20 51.69
CA LEU A 66 29.73 2.68 50.55
C LEU A 66 28.88 1.88 49.57
N LEU A 67 27.93 1.05 50.06
CA LEU A 67 27.07 0.22 49.22
C LEU A 67 26.12 1.06 48.33
N PRO A 68 25.37 2.03 48.84
CA PRO A 68 24.54 2.90 47.98
C PRO A 68 25.41 3.70 47.00
N LEU A 69 26.58 4.23 47.44
CA LEU A 69 27.46 5.00 46.55
C LEU A 69 28.03 4.14 45.43
N SER A 70 28.43 2.89 45.72
CA SER A 70 28.92 1.95 44.72
C SER A 70 27.89 1.63 43.63
N LEU A 71 26.60 1.55 43.97
CA LEU A 71 25.53 1.38 43.01
C LEU A 71 25.45 2.52 41.99
N ILE A 72 25.57 3.75 42.49
CA ILE A 72 25.59 4.96 41.64
C ILE A 72 26.79 4.90 40.68
N VAL A 73 27.99 4.60 41.21
CA VAL A 73 29.22 4.49 40.42
C VAL A 73 29.10 3.38 39.35
N ILE A 74 28.64 2.18 39.73
CA ILE A 74 28.39 1.07 38.78
C ILE A 74 27.43 1.50 37.69
N THR A 75 26.33 2.18 38.05
CA THR A 75 25.34 2.64 37.10
C THR A 75 25.88 3.70 36.13
N LEU A 76 26.67 4.65 36.64
CA LEU A 76 27.35 5.66 35.81
C LEU A 76 28.35 5.02 34.84
N ILE A 77 29.22 4.11 35.31
CA ILE A 77 30.17 3.39 34.45
C ILE A 77 29.45 2.59 33.37
N ARG A 78 28.38 1.90 33.73
CA ARG A 78 27.53 1.18 32.80
C ARG A 78 26.92 2.12 31.74
N GLY A 79 26.39 3.27 32.20
CA GLY A 79 25.77 4.29 31.31
C GLY A 79 26.78 4.86 30.31
N ILE A 80 27.97 5.21 30.77
CA ILE A 80 29.05 5.72 29.91
C ILE A 80 29.48 4.64 28.91
N GLY A 81 29.73 3.40 29.36
CA GLY A 81 30.13 2.29 28.48
C GLY A 81 29.04 2.00 27.43
N PHE A 82 27.78 1.99 27.85
CA PHE A 82 26.64 1.81 26.95
C PHE A 82 26.52 2.95 25.93
N PHE A 83 26.69 4.20 26.35
CA PHE A 83 26.65 5.37 25.47
C PHE A 83 27.79 5.31 24.43
N VAL A 84 29.04 5.16 24.89
CA VAL A 84 30.20 5.09 24.01
C VAL A 84 30.06 3.96 22.99
N GLY A 85 29.70 2.74 23.44
CA GLY A 85 29.51 1.60 22.56
C GLY A 85 28.44 1.84 21.48
N ASN A 86 27.29 2.35 21.87
CA ASN A 86 26.19 2.59 20.90
C ASN A 86 26.45 3.78 19.98
N TYR A 87 27.00 4.89 20.49
CA TYR A 87 27.26 6.10 19.70
C TYR A 87 28.32 5.84 18.62
N LEU A 88 29.43 5.18 18.99
CA LEU A 88 30.49 4.86 18.03
C LEU A 88 30.01 3.86 16.97
N MET A 89 29.20 2.87 17.34
CA MET A 89 28.62 1.94 16.41
C MET A 89 27.60 2.64 15.47
N ALA A 90 26.79 3.57 15.97
CA ALA A 90 25.89 4.37 15.14
C ALA A 90 26.66 5.23 14.13
N ARG A 91 27.82 5.80 14.52
CA ARG A 91 28.69 6.55 13.60
C ARG A 91 29.23 5.66 12.47
N ILE A 92 29.68 4.44 12.77
CA ILE A 92 30.11 3.45 11.76
C ILE A 92 28.94 3.13 10.83
N SER A 93 27.76 2.88 11.40
CA SER A 93 26.54 2.54 10.67
C SER A 93 26.17 3.59 9.62
N ASN A 94 26.13 4.85 10.02
CA ASN A 94 25.76 5.95 9.11
C ASN A 94 26.81 6.22 8.04
N ASN A 95 28.12 6.06 8.38
CA ASN A 95 29.18 6.16 7.39
C ASN A 95 29.10 5.04 6.34
N LEU A 96 28.80 3.82 6.76
CA LEU A 96 28.58 2.69 5.83
C LEU A 96 27.40 2.97 4.88
N VAL A 97 26.27 3.47 5.40
CA VAL A 97 25.12 3.90 4.57
C VAL A 97 25.55 4.94 3.54
N HIS A 98 26.30 5.96 3.99
CA HIS A 98 26.76 7.01 3.11
C HIS A 98 27.66 6.46 2.00
N SER A 99 28.66 5.64 2.35
CA SER A 99 29.56 5.05 1.35
C SER A 99 28.83 4.19 0.32
N LEU A 100 27.93 3.30 0.78
CA LEU A 100 27.14 2.48 -0.14
C LEU A 100 26.25 3.32 -1.08
N ARG A 101 25.64 4.40 -0.58
CA ARG A 101 24.84 5.31 -1.42
C ARG A 101 25.69 6.01 -2.46
N VAL A 102 26.87 6.48 -2.06
CA VAL A 102 27.80 7.13 -2.98
C VAL A 102 28.29 6.15 -4.06
N ASP A 103 28.68 4.93 -3.67
CA ASP A 103 29.12 3.89 -4.61
C ASP A 103 28.02 3.50 -5.61
N LEU A 104 26.78 3.30 -5.11
CA LEU A 104 25.63 3.05 -5.98
C LEU A 104 25.36 4.20 -6.97
N PHE A 105 25.37 5.43 -6.46
CA PHE A 105 25.08 6.60 -7.27
C PHE A 105 26.17 6.83 -8.31
N ASN A 106 27.45 6.68 -7.92
CA ASN A 106 28.58 6.80 -8.84
C ASN A 106 28.54 5.76 -9.98
N LYS A 107 27.89 4.61 -9.72
CA LYS A 107 27.76 3.56 -10.73
C LYS A 107 26.70 3.90 -11.79
N ILE A 108 25.63 4.59 -11.42
CA ILE A 108 24.50 4.89 -12.31
C ILE A 108 24.93 5.58 -13.61
N PRO A 109 25.72 6.67 -13.61
CA PRO A 109 26.09 7.38 -14.83
C PRO A 109 26.96 6.59 -15.80
N VAL A 110 27.59 5.51 -15.35
CA VAL A 110 28.49 4.69 -16.16
C VAL A 110 27.89 3.37 -16.64
N LEU A 111 26.62 3.10 -16.28
CA LEU A 111 25.90 1.91 -16.75
C LEU A 111 25.37 2.11 -18.17
N PRO A 112 25.35 1.05 -19.00
CA PRO A 112 24.83 1.11 -20.38
C PRO A 112 23.32 1.40 -20.40
N THR A 113 22.84 2.04 -21.46
CA THR A 113 21.41 2.36 -21.62
C THR A 113 20.51 1.11 -21.53
N SER A 114 20.98 -0.03 -22.04
CA SER A 114 20.27 -1.30 -21.97
C SER A 114 19.96 -1.77 -20.53
N PHE A 115 20.71 -1.30 -19.52
CA PHE A 115 20.42 -1.58 -18.12
C PHE A 115 19.14 -0.87 -17.66
N PHE A 116 18.90 0.34 -18.15
CA PHE A 116 17.74 1.15 -17.78
C PHE A 116 16.46 0.72 -18.52
N ASP A 117 16.59 0.07 -19.69
CA ASP A 117 15.44 -0.48 -20.42
C ASP A 117 14.73 -1.60 -19.65
N ASP A 118 15.48 -2.36 -18.83
CA ASP A 118 14.97 -3.50 -18.07
C ASP A 118 14.52 -3.13 -16.65
N GLN A 119 14.83 -1.93 -16.16
CA GLN A 119 14.60 -1.54 -14.78
C GLN A 119 13.84 -0.21 -14.65
N SER A 120 12.75 -0.22 -13.86
CA SER A 120 12.04 1.01 -13.58
C SER A 120 12.86 1.98 -12.71
N SER A 121 12.76 3.28 -12.97
CA SER A 121 13.39 4.33 -12.16
C SER A 121 13.02 4.23 -10.68
N GLY A 122 11.78 3.89 -10.36
CA GLY A 122 11.31 3.69 -8.98
C GLY A 122 12.05 2.56 -8.26
N HIS A 123 12.42 1.48 -8.97
CA HIS A 123 13.19 0.39 -8.38
C HIS A 123 14.63 0.83 -8.06
N LEU A 124 15.28 1.60 -8.94
CA LEU A 124 16.63 2.13 -8.71
C LEU A 124 16.65 3.13 -7.54
N VAL A 125 15.67 4.02 -7.46
CA VAL A 125 15.51 4.94 -6.32
C VAL A 125 15.30 4.17 -5.02
N SER A 126 14.49 3.12 -5.03
CA SER A 126 14.26 2.26 -3.86
C SER A 126 15.54 1.55 -3.40
N ARG A 127 16.41 1.12 -4.32
CA ARG A 127 17.72 0.54 -3.96
C ARG A 127 18.58 1.52 -3.17
N ILE A 128 18.70 2.76 -3.62
CA ILE A 128 19.52 3.80 -2.97
C ILE A 128 18.92 4.22 -1.61
N THR A 129 17.60 4.34 -1.53
CA THR A 129 16.92 4.86 -0.33
C THR A 129 16.63 3.78 0.69
N PHE A 130 15.94 2.72 0.28
CA PHE A 130 15.38 1.70 1.17
C PHE A 130 16.29 0.48 1.37
N ASN A 131 16.83 -0.12 0.26
CA ASN A 131 17.63 -1.33 0.38
C ASN A 131 18.94 -1.08 1.13
N VAL A 132 19.59 0.09 0.92
CA VAL A 132 20.79 0.47 1.68
C VAL A 132 20.49 0.57 3.18
N MET A 133 19.31 1.04 3.61
CA MET A 133 18.92 1.05 5.01
C MET A 133 18.72 -0.37 5.59
N GLN A 134 18.22 -1.31 4.80
CA GLN A 134 18.08 -2.71 5.22
C GLN A 134 19.44 -3.38 5.42
N VAL A 135 20.41 -3.09 4.56
CA VAL A 135 21.80 -3.56 4.70
C VAL A 135 22.41 -3.10 6.01
N THR A 136 22.11 -1.86 6.43
CA THR A 136 22.56 -1.33 7.71
C THR A 136 22.09 -2.18 8.89
N GLY A 137 20.86 -2.68 8.83
CA GLY A 137 20.28 -3.60 9.82
C GLY A 137 21.13 -4.86 10.01
N ALA A 138 21.64 -5.44 8.93
CA ALA A 138 22.48 -6.64 8.98
C ALA A 138 23.95 -6.35 9.33
N ALA A 139 24.53 -5.34 8.69
CA ALA A 139 25.96 -5.08 8.81
C ALA A 139 26.34 -4.45 10.16
N THR A 140 25.45 -3.61 10.72
CA THR A 140 25.80 -2.86 11.93
C THR A 140 24.91 -3.16 13.13
N ASN A 141 23.59 -3.21 12.98
CA ASN A 141 22.71 -3.52 14.10
C ASN A 141 22.87 -4.97 14.57
N ALA A 142 22.94 -5.92 13.63
CA ALA A 142 23.16 -7.31 14.00
C ALA A 142 24.54 -7.49 14.66
N LEU A 143 25.58 -6.87 14.09
CA LEU A 143 26.93 -6.91 14.66
C LEU A 143 27.00 -6.25 16.05
N LYS A 144 26.33 -5.08 16.21
CA LYS A 144 26.19 -4.41 17.51
C LYS A 144 25.54 -5.31 18.57
N VAL A 145 24.41 -5.94 18.23
CA VAL A 145 23.70 -6.83 19.16
C VAL A 145 24.55 -8.08 19.44
N LEU A 146 25.17 -8.67 18.42
CA LEU A 146 26.06 -9.83 18.58
C LEU A 146 27.21 -9.55 19.57
N ILE A 147 27.85 -8.40 19.41
CA ILE A 147 28.98 -8.02 20.28
C ILE A 147 28.49 -7.67 21.68
N ARG A 148 27.47 -6.79 21.78
CA ARG A 148 26.98 -6.33 23.09
C ARG A 148 26.40 -7.46 23.92
N GLU A 149 25.44 -8.22 23.32
CA GLU A 149 24.78 -9.32 24.05
C GLU A 149 25.71 -10.54 24.18
N GLY A 150 26.57 -10.78 23.18
CA GLY A 150 27.57 -11.84 23.23
C GLY A 150 28.58 -11.60 24.37
N LEU A 151 29.13 -10.40 24.50
CA LEU A 151 30.00 -10.03 25.62
C LEU A 151 29.27 -10.18 26.96
N LEU A 152 28.02 -9.69 27.05
CA LEU A 152 27.23 -9.81 28.27
C LEU A 152 26.99 -11.28 28.65
N VAL A 153 26.67 -12.15 27.70
CA VAL A 153 26.51 -13.60 27.94
C VAL A 153 27.84 -14.21 28.44
N ILE A 154 28.98 -13.88 27.79
CA ILE A 154 30.29 -14.39 28.20
C ILE A 154 30.62 -13.95 29.64
N PHE A 155 30.44 -12.66 29.97
CA PHE A 155 30.72 -12.14 31.30
C PHE A 155 29.77 -12.76 32.37
N LEU A 156 28.46 -12.91 32.06
CA LEU A 156 27.52 -13.55 32.98
C LEU A 156 27.84 -15.02 33.19
N ILE A 157 28.16 -15.77 32.13
CA ILE A 157 28.55 -17.18 32.25
C ILE A 157 29.87 -17.32 33.08
N ALA A 158 30.87 -16.47 32.81
CA ALA A 158 32.09 -16.46 33.57
C ALA A 158 31.81 -16.18 35.06
N PHE A 159 30.92 -15.23 35.36
CA PHE A 159 30.53 -14.91 36.74
C PHE A 159 29.76 -16.06 37.40
N LEU A 160 28.82 -16.71 36.71
CA LEU A 160 28.10 -17.88 37.21
C LEU A 160 29.05 -19.05 37.50
N MET A 161 30.03 -19.30 36.62
CA MET A 161 31.09 -20.29 36.82
C MET A 161 31.97 -19.98 38.06
N TYR A 162 32.26 -18.69 38.27
CA TYR A 162 32.99 -18.24 39.44
C TYR A 162 32.23 -18.47 40.74
N LEU A 163 30.90 -18.19 40.74
CA LEU A 163 30.04 -18.40 41.92
C LEU A 163 29.86 -19.88 42.24
N ASN A 164 29.48 -20.70 41.27
CA ASN A 164 29.36 -22.15 41.45
C ASN A 164 29.38 -22.88 40.08
N TRP A 165 30.51 -23.47 39.74
CA TRP A 165 30.73 -24.12 38.46
C TRP A 165 29.83 -25.36 38.25
N LYS A 166 29.48 -26.09 39.34
CA LYS A 166 28.64 -27.30 39.27
C LYS A 166 27.23 -26.92 38.83
N LEU A 167 26.61 -25.92 39.48
CA LEU A 167 25.30 -25.45 39.14
C LEU A 167 25.29 -24.79 37.75
N SER A 168 26.36 -24.09 37.35
CA SER A 168 26.49 -23.49 36.03
C SER A 168 26.51 -24.52 34.92
N LEU A 169 27.04 -25.72 35.15
CA LEU A 169 27.06 -26.80 34.16
C LEU A 169 25.63 -27.24 33.74
N PHE A 170 24.70 -27.21 34.67
CA PHE A 170 23.31 -27.58 34.38
C PHE A 170 22.59 -26.59 33.46
N LEU A 171 23.04 -25.31 33.40
CA LEU A 171 22.53 -24.33 32.43
C LEU A 171 22.82 -24.76 30.99
N PHE A 172 23.93 -25.42 30.73
CA PHE A 172 24.27 -25.90 29.40
C PHE A 172 23.36 -27.02 28.90
N ILE A 173 22.61 -27.73 29.79
CA ILE A 173 21.63 -28.75 29.41
C ILE A 173 20.46 -28.09 28.63
N ALA A 174 20.07 -26.86 28.95
CA ALA A 174 19.01 -26.15 28.28
C ALA A 174 19.45 -25.59 26.91
N ALA A 175 20.74 -25.35 26.69
CA ALA A 175 21.28 -24.72 25.50
C ALA A 175 20.90 -25.42 24.18
N PRO A 176 21.00 -26.76 24.01
CA PRO A 176 20.59 -27.45 22.78
C PRO A 176 19.09 -27.33 22.48
N PHE A 177 18.24 -27.34 23.51
CA PHE A 177 16.80 -27.15 23.33
C PHE A 177 16.45 -25.74 22.90
N ILE A 178 17.12 -24.74 23.49
CA ILE A 178 16.98 -23.34 23.06
C ILE A 178 17.48 -23.20 21.63
N ALA A 179 18.63 -23.78 21.26
CA ALA A 179 19.18 -23.74 19.91
C ALA A 179 18.21 -24.38 18.88
N LEU A 180 17.52 -25.48 19.26
CA LEU A 180 16.50 -26.11 18.41
C LEU A 180 15.32 -25.19 18.14
N VAL A 181 14.75 -24.56 19.18
CA VAL A 181 13.62 -23.62 19.03
C VAL A 181 14.02 -22.43 18.17
N VAL A 182 15.19 -21.84 18.43
CA VAL A 182 15.75 -20.75 17.66
C VAL A 182 15.96 -21.15 16.19
N GLY A 183 16.50 -22.34 15.93
CA GLY A 183 16.74 -22.85 14.58
C GLY A 183 15.44 -23.06 13.77
N LEU A 184 14.40 -23.61 14.42
CA LEU A 184 13.07 -23.79 13.79
C LEU A 184 12.41 -22.43 13.48
N ALA A 185 12.44 -21.51 14.44
CA ALA A 185 11.92 -20.16 14.25
C ALA A 185 12.66 -19.42 13.11
N ALA A 186 13.99 -19.50 13.07
CA ALA A 186 14.82 -18.85 12.07
C ALA A 186 14.48 -19.32 10.64
N ARG A 187 14.31 -20.63 10.41
CA ARG A 187 13.91 -21.17 9.10
C ARG A 187 12.56 -20.61 8.64
N ARG A 188 11.58 -20.56 9.53
CA ARG A 188 10.25 -20.04 9.24
C ARG A 188 10.27 -18.53 8.98
N LEU A 189 11.01 -17.77 9.79
CA LEU A 189 11.19 -16.32 9.64
C LEU A 189 11.82 -15.96 8.29
N ARG A 190 12.82 -16.72 7.83
CA ARG A 190 13.47 -16.53 6.52
C ARG A 190 12.46 -16.61 5.37
N THR A 191 11.62 -17.65 5.35
CA THR A 191 10.61 -17.84 4.31
C THR A 191 9.57 -16.71 4.31
N ILE A 192 9.13 -16.29 5.50
CA ILE A 192 8.16 -15.20 5.63
C ILE A 192 8.78 -13.86 5.21
N SER A 193 10.04 -13.59 5.57
CA SER A 193 10.74 -12.35 5.21
C SER A 193 10.86 -12.17 3.70
N SER A 194 11.18 -13.24 2.95
CA SER A 194 11.20 -13.19 1.48
C SER A 194 9.82 -12.81 0.91
N ARG A 195 8.74 -13.41 1.45
CA ARG A 195 7.38 -13.08 1.01
C ARG A 195 6.96 -11.65 1.34
N ILE A 196 7.46 -11.09 2.45
CA ILE A 196 7.23 -9.67 2.80
C ILE A 196 7.88 -8.75 1.77
N GLN A 197 9.11 -9.07 1.32
CA GLN A 197 9.79 -8.26 0.30
C GLN A 197 9.02 -8.24 -1.02
N THR A 198 8.58 -9.41 -1.50
CA THR A 198 7.74 -9.48 -2.71
C THR A 198 6.44 -8.68 -2.52
N ALA A 199 5.72 -8.90 -1.41
CA ALA A 199 4.46 -8.18 -1.14
C ALA A 199 4.65 -6.67 -0.96
N MET A 200 5.82 -6.20 -0.47
CA MET A 200 6.13 -4.76 -0.38
C MET A 200 6.46 -4.19 -1.76
N GLY A 201 7.13 -4.98 -2.62
CA GLY A 201 7.33 -4.64 -4.03
C GLY A 201 6.01 -4.40 -4.75
N ASP A 202 5.03 -5.29 -4.56
CA ASP A 202 3.68 -5.17 -5.12
C ASP A 202 2.99 -3.88 -4.67
N VAL A 203 3.06 -3.55 -3.35
CA VAL A 203 2.50 -2.29 -2.80
C VAL A 203 3.14 -1.07 -3.44
N THR A 204 4.47 -1.06 -3.56
CA THR A 204 5.21 0.06 -4.14
C THR A 204 4.90 0.21 -5.64
N HIS A 205 4.81 -0.90 -6.36
CA HIS A 205 4.48 -0.92 -7.79
C HIS A 205 3.10 -0.31 -8.06
N VAL A 206 2.07 -0.83 -7.38
CA VAL A 206 0.69 -0.33 -7.52
C VAL A 206 0.59 1.15 -7.16
N ALA A 207 1.22 1.58 -6.06
CA ALA A 207 1.22 2.98 -5.66
C ALA A 207 1.91 3.89 -6.70
N SER A 208 3.08 3.48 -7.21
CA SER A 208 3.82 4.23 -8.22
C SER A 208 3.03 4.37 -9.53
N GLU A 209 2.38 3.28 -9.96
CA GLU A 209 1.58 3.24 -11.18
C GLU A 209 0.36 4.17 -11.06
N ALA A 210 -0.39 4.09 -9.96
CA ALA A 210 -1.55 4.94 -9.71
C ALA A 210 -1.19 6.44 -9.57
N ILE A 211 -0.01 6.76 -8.98
CA ILE A 211 0.47 8.14 -8.86
C ILE A 211 0.90 8.68 -10.23
N SER A 212 1.65 7.90 -11.00
CA SER A 212 2.12 8.30 -12.34
C SER A 212 0.96 8.43 -13.32
N GLY A 213 -0.02 7.53 -13.27
CA GLY A 213 -1.24 7.52 -14.07
C GLY A 213 -2.40 8.31 -13.45
N GLN A 214 -2.15 9.33 -12.60
CA GLN A 214 -3.20 10.05 -11.89
C GLN A 214 -4.24 10.70 -12.79
N LYS A 215 -3.82 11.20 -13.97
CA LYS A 215 -4.74 11.82 -14.93
C LYS A 215 -5.68 10.78 -15.54
N GLU A 216 -5.16 9.62 -15.88
CA GLU A 216 -5.88 8.48 -16.41
C GLU A 216 -6.87 7.94 -15.37
N VAL A 217 -6.40 7.73 -14.14
CA VAL A 217 -7.25 7.31 -13.01
C VAL A 217 -8.44 8.26 -12.82
N LYS A 218 -8.22 9.58 -12.95
CA LYS A 218 -9.30 10.58 -12.83
C LYS A 218 -10.19 10.63 -14.08
N SER A 219 -9.60 10.57 -15.28
CA SER A 219 -10.31 10.71 -16.55
C SER A 219 -11.22 9.52 -16.85
N PHE A 220 -10.80 8.33 -16.48
CA PHE A 220 -11.52 7.07 -16.71
C PHE A 220 -12.25 6.55 -15.46
N GLY A 221 -12.36 7.37 -14.40
CA GLY A 221 -13.06 6.96 -13.17
C GLY A 221 -12.43 5.79 -12.41
N GLY A 222 -11.15 5.46 -12.68
CA GLY A 222 -10.45 4.29 -12.12
C GLY A 222 -10.10 4.37 -10.62
N LYS A 223 -10.63 5.35 -9.87
CA LYS A 223 -10.33 5.61 -8.46
C LYS A 223 -10.48 4.36 -7.60
N ASP A 224 -11.60 3.68 -7.68
CA ASP A 224 -11.89 2.58 -6.77
C ASP A 224 -11.24 1.28 -7.22
N TYR A 225 -11.01 1.11 -8.51
CA TYR A 225 -10.17 0.03 -9.02
C TYR A 225 -8.75 0.11 -8.40
N GLU A 226 -8.11 1.28 -8.43
CA GLU A 226 -6.77 1.47 -7.88
C GLU A 226 -6.75 1.39 -6.34
N ILE A 227 -7.78 1.92 -5.65
CA ILE A 227 -7.94 1.76 -4.20
C ILE A 227 -8.06 0.28 -3.83
N ASN A 228 -8.88 -0.49 -4.54
CA ASN A 228 -9.04 -1.92 -4.31
C ASN A 228 -7.76 -2.71 -4.63
N ARG A 229 -7.09 -2.38 -5.73
CA ARG A 229 -5.82 -2.99 -6.14
C ARG A 229 -4.74 -2.74 -5.10
N PHE A 230 -4.60 -1.50 -4.65
CA PHE A 230 -3.69 -1.13 -3.56
C PHE A 230 -4.09 -1.80 -2.24
N GLY A 231 -5.38 -1.81 -1.92
CA GLY A 231 -5.92 -2.47 -0.74
C GLY A 231 -5.57 -3.95 -0.68
N LYS A 232 -5.69 -4.69 -1.80
CA LYS A 232 -5.30 -6.11 -1.91
C LYS A 232 -3.80 -6.31 -1.71
N ALA A 233 -2.97 -5.48 -2.33
CA ALA A 233 -1.51 -5.55 -2.18
C ALA A 233 -1.10 -5.25 -0.73
N SER A 234 -1.65 -4.20 -0.12
CA SER A 234 -1.41 -3.81 1.28
C SER A 234 -1.91 -4.87 2.26
N GLU A 235 -3.08 -5.47 2.02
CA GLU A 235 -3.62 -6.56 2.84
C GLU A 235 -2.72 -7.81 2.81
N ASN A 236 -2.19 -8.16 1.63
CA ASN A 236 -1.22 -9.25 1.50
C ASN A 236 0.05 -8.95 2.32
N ASN A 237 0.60 -7.76 2.19
CA ASN A 237 1.76 -7.32 2.99
C ASN A 237 1.45 -7.38 4.50
N LYS A 238 0.30 -6.86 4.94
CA LYS A 238 -0.19 -6.95 6.32
C LYS A 238 -0.23 -8.40 6.81
N LYS A 239 -0.82 -9.31 6.02
CA LYS A 239 -0.91 -10.74 6.37
C LYS A 239 0.46 -11.39 6.56
N GLN A 240 1.44 -11.06 5.72
CA GLN A 240 2.80 -11.60 5.86
C GLN A 240 3.50 -11.02 7.10
N ASN A 241 3.36 -9.72 7.36
CA ASN A 241 3.92 -9.09 8.57
C ASN A 241 3.31 -9.68 9.85
N ILE A 242 1.99 -9.90 9.91
CA ILE A 242 1.33 -10.56 11.06
C ILE A 242 1.90 -11.98 11.28
N LYS A 243 2.14 -12.76 10.21
CA LYS A 243 2.74 -14.09 10.31
C LYS A 243 4.17 -14.03 10.87
N LEU A 244 4.94 -13.00 10.49
CA LEU A 244 6.30 -12.79 11.00
C LEU A 244 6.25 -12.50 12.49
N GLU A 245 5.42 -11.54 12.92
CA GLU A 245 5.27 -11.16 14.32
C GLU A 245 4.73 -12.33 15.17
N ALA A 246 3.75 -13.06 14.67
CA ALA A 246 3.24 -14.25 15.33
C ALA A 246 4.34 -15.32 15.56
N THR A 247 5.24 -15.50 14.57
CA THR A 247 6.36 -16.44 14.71
C THR A 247 7.35 -15.97 15.78
N ASN A 248 7.66 -14.66 15.83
CA ASN A 248 8.51 -14.07 16.85
C ASN A 248 7.88 -14.19 18.25
N TYR A 249 6.60 -13.86 18.37
CA TYR A 249 5.89 -13.87 19.66
C TYR A 249 5.63 -15.30 20.21
N ILE A 250 5.59 -16.32 19.37
CA ILE A 250 5.53 -17.70 19.82
C ILE A 250 6.92 -18.20 20.29
N ALA A 251 7.96 -17.86 19.57
CA ALA A 251 9.32 -18.30 19.91
C ALA A 251 9.80 -17.75 21.26
N SER A 252 9.47 -16.48 21.55
CA SER A 252 9.92 -15.81 22.78
C SER A 252 9.41 -16.48 24.07
N PRO A 253 8.12 -16.76 24.28
CA PRO A 253 7.63 -17.48 25.44
C PRO A 253 8.18 -18.90 25.57
N LEU A 254 8.36 -19.61 24.46
CA LEU A 254 8.95 -20.96 24.46
C LEU A 254 10.38 -20.93 25.02
N ILE A 255 11.18 -19.96 24.59
CA ILE A 255 12.54 -19.78 25.14
C ILE A 255 12.48 -19.43 26.62
N GLN A 256 11.57 -18.55 27.04
CA GLN A 256 11.39 -18.19 28.45
C GLN A 256 10.98 -19.40 29.30
N ILE A 257 10.07 -20.25 28.82
CA ILE A 257 9.68 -21.49 29.50
C ILE A 257 10.87 -22.42 29.66
N LEU A 258 11.70 -22.59 28.62
CA LEU A 258 12.91 -23.43 28.70
C LEU A 258 13.91 -22.90 29.71
N VAL A 259 14.12 -21.57 29.73
CA VAL A 259 14.99 -20.91 30.73
C VAL A 259 14.41 -21.10 32.14
N SER A 260 13.09 -20.92 32.33
CA SER A 260 12.44 -21.10 33.62
C SER A 260 12.52 -22.55 34.11
N LEU A 261 12.36 -23.54 33.20
CA LEU A 261 12.55 -24.96 33.55
C LEU A 261 13.99 -25.26 33.98
N ALA A 262 14.97 -24.71 33.30
CA ALA A 262 16.37 -24.83 33.68
C ALA A 262 16.62 -24.22 35.08
N LEU A 263 16.09 -23.00 35.31
CA LEU A 263 16.21 -22.35 36.62
C LEU A 263 15.48 -23.15 37.73
N ALA A 264 14.29 -23.69 37.44
CA ALA A 264 13.56 -24.54 38.40
C ALA A 264 14.35 -25.81 38.74
N LEU A 265 14.95 -26.47 37.76
CA LEU A 265 15.82 -27.63 37.98
C LEU A 265 17.04 -27.26 38.82
N ILE A 266 17.71 -26.13 38.50
CA ILE A 266 18.83 -25.64 39.26
C ILE A 266 18.42 -25.30 40.71
N THR A 267 17.24 -24.68 40.90
CA THR A 267 16.69 -24.38 42.21
C THR A 267 16.49 -25.69 43.01
N TRP A 268 15.90 -26.69 42.40
CA TRP A 268 15.71 -27.98 43.03
C TRP A 268 17.02 -28.64 43.42
N LEU A 269 18.05 -28.63 42.58
CA LEU A 269 19.40 -29.13 42.86
C LEU A 269 20.13 -28.27 43.87
N ALA A 270 19.98 -26.94 43.84
CA ALA A 270 20.63 -26.05 44.79
C ALA A 270 20.09 -26.14 46.22
N LEU A 271 18.80 -26.56 46.36
CA LEU A 271 18.18 -26.82 47.69
C LEU A 271 18.58 -28.17 48.33
N ASP A 272 19.39 -28.99 47.60
CA ASP A 272 19.99 -30.19 48.22
C ASP A 272 20.98 -29.78 49.33
N SER A 273 20.92 -30.52 50.47
CA SER A 273 21.71 -30.22 51.66
C SER A 273 23.21 -30.15 51.39
N SER A 274 23.73 -30.90 50.41
CA SER A 274 25.14 -30.93 50.05
C SER A 274 25.62 -29.67 49.32
N VAL A 275 24.69 -28.94 48.68
CA VAL A 275 24.97 -27.69 47.93
C VAL A 275 24.68 -26.43 48.76
N VAL A 276 23.58 -26.47 49.54
CA VAL A 276 23.18 -25.35 50.42
C VAL A 276 24.28 -25.04 51.45
N THR A 277 24.99 -26.04 51.96
CA THR A 277 26.09 -25.84 52.94
C THR A 277 27.30 -25.15 52.35
N THR A 278 27.41 -25.05 51.00
CA THR A 278 28.58 -24.43 50.31
C THR A 278 28.29 -23.05 49.78
N MET A 279 27.07 -22.53 49.91
CA MET A 279 26.67 -21.22 49.37
C MET A 279 26.09 -20.33 50.45
N THR A 280 26.47 -19.05 50.45
CA THR A 280 25.81 -18.05 51.30
C THR A 280 24.48 -17.63 50.67
N ALA A 281 23.56 -17.02 51.46
CA ALA A 281 22.31 -16.48 50.95
C ALA A 281 22.53 -15.41 49.84
N GLY A 282 23.58 -14.60 50.03
CA GLY A 282 24.00 -13.59 49.03
C GLY A 282 24.44 -14.21 47.71
N THR A 283 25.32 -15.22 47.78
CA THR A 283 25.80 -15.96 46.58
C THR A 283 24.65 -16.66 45.87
N PHE A 284 23.67 -17.22 46.59
CA PHE A 284 22.48 -17.86 46.02
C PHE A 284 21.66 -16.85 45.22
N VAL A 285 21.33 -15.70 45.80
CA VAL A 285 20.52 -14.68 45.11
C VAL A 285 21.28 -14.07 43.93
N ALA A 286 22.59 -13.83 44.07
CA ALA A 286 23.42 -13.35 42.96
C ALA A 286 23.47 -14.35 41.79
N PHE A 287 23.57 -15.64 42.07
CA PHE A 287 23.56 -16.71 41.07
C PHE A 287 22.22 -16.71 40.27
N PHE A 288 21.10 -16.74 40.97
CA PHE A 288 19.78 -16.73 40.31
C PHE A 288 19.49 -15.41 39.59
N GLY A 289 19.93 -14.28 40.17
CA GLY A 289 19.81 -12.98 39.53
C GLY A 289 20.61 -12.93 38.21
N ALA A 290 21.90 -13.37 38.24
CA ALA A 290 22.76 -13.44 37.07
C ALA A 290 22.22 -14.42 35.99
N ALA A 291 21.74 -15.59 36.42
CA ALA A 291 21.13 -16.57 35.51
C ALA A 291 19.84 -16.07 34.87
N GLY A 292 18.98 -15.36 35.62
CA GLY A 292 17.81 -14.68 35.10
C GLY A 292 18.14 -13.58 34.08
N MET A 293 19.26 -12.87 34.28
CA MET A 293 19.75 -11.85 33.34
C MET A 293 20.13 -12.42 31.97
N LEU A 294 20.42 -13.72 31.83
CA LEU A 294 20.76 -14.35 30.55
C LEU A 294 19.54 -14.44 29.57
N ALA A 295 18.34 -14.43 30.07
CA ALA A 295 17.15 -14.64 29.24
C ALA A 295 17.00 -13.58 28.13
N LYS A 296 17.27 -12.32 28.44
CA LYS A 296 17.16 -11.20 27.48
C LYS A 296 18.24 -11.23 26.39
N PRO A 297 19.54 -11.36 26.71
CA PRO A 297 20.59 -11.50 25.72
C PRO A 297 20.37 -12.70 24.77
N VAL A 298 20.04 -13.87 25.31
CA VAL A 298 19.80 -15.07 24.51
C VAL A 298 18.67 -14.86 23.53
N LYS A 299 17.57 -14.22 23.96
CA LYS A 299 16.48 -13.83 23.07
C LYS A 299 16.95 -12.90 21.96
N GLN A 300 17.67 -11.83 22.29
CA GLN A 300 18.15 -10.85 21.31
C GLN A 300 19.14 -11.47 20.31
N LEU A 301 20.04 -12.33 20.75
CA LEU A 301 20.95 -13.10 19.88
C LEU A 301 20.17 -14.02 18.92
N SER A 302 19.03 -14.56 19.34
CA SER A 302 18.18 -15.39 18.47
C SER A 302 17.52 -14.60 17.34
N GLU A 303 17.17 -13.34 17.58
CA GLU A 303 16.49 -12.45 16.63
C GLU A 303 17.44 -11.91 15.55
N ILE A 304 18.75 -11.90 15.80
CA ILE A 304 19.77 -11.39 14.87
C ILE A 304 19.74 -12.11 13.51
N ASN A 305 19.51 -13.41 13.50
CA ASN A 305 19.57 -14.20 12.27
C ASN A 305 18.55 -13.69 11.23
N SER A 306 17.37 -13.28 11.66
CA SER A 306 16.37 -12.68 10.77
C SER A 306 16.85 -11.34 10.17
N GLN A 307 17.52 -10.50 10.97
CA GLN A 307 18.06 -9.21 10.51
C GLN A 307 19.21 -9.41 9.53
N ILE A 308 20.10 -10.35 9.79
CA ILE A 308 21.21 -10.70 8.89
C ILE A 308 20.67 -11.18 7.54
N GLN A 309 19.70 -12.08 7.53
CA GLN A 309 19.13 -12.60 6.28
C GLN A 309 18.43 -11.52 5.43
N LYS A 310 17.71 -10.61 6.07
CA LYS A 310 17.10 -9.47 5.36
C LYS A 310 18.15 -8.57 4.73
N GLY A 311 19.18 -8.25 5.48
CA GLY A 311 20.22 -7.38 4.98
C GLY A 311 21.15 -8.04 3.96
N LEU A 312 21.38 -9.37 4.03
CA LEU A 312 22.13 -10.09 2.99
C LEU A 312 21.38 -10.08 1.65
N ALA A 313 20.05 -10.29 1.66
CA ALA A 313 19.27 -10.22 0.45
C ALA A 313 19.29 -8.81 -0.19
N ALA A 314 19.23 -7.75 0.65
CA ALA A 314 19.36 -6.37 0.18
C ALA A 314 20.79 -6.05 -0.30
N ALA A 315 21.82 -6.62 0.34
CA ALA A 315 23.21 -6.43 -0.06
C ALA A 315 23.53 -7.14 -1.38
N GLU A 316 22.96 -8.31 -1.63
CA GLU A 316 23.07 -9.04 -2.89
C GLU A 316 22.57 -8.15 -4.05
N ASP A 317 21.38 -7.59 -3.93
CA ASP A 317 20.78 -6.68 -4.92
C ASP A 317 21.60 -5.40 -5.15
N ILE A 318 22.17 -4.83 -4.06
CA ILE A 318 23.05 -3.66 -4.14
C ILE A 318 24.37 -3.97 -4.85
N PHE A 319 25.03 -5.08 -4.47
CA PHE A 319 26.32 -5.45 -5.04
C PHE A 319 26.18 -5.91 -6.49
N GLU A 320 25.07 -6.54 -6.87
CA GLU A 320 24.75 -6.86 -8.26
C GLU A 320 24.75 -5.59 -9.13
N GLN A 321 24.17 -4.49 -8.63
CA GLN A 321 24.19 -3.21 -9.35
C GLN A 321 25.59 -2.58 -9.35
N ILE A 322 26.32 -2.58 -8.24
CA ILE A 322 27.70 -2.03 -8.16
C ILE A 322 28.63 -2.79 -9.09
N ASP A 323 28.46 -4.11 -9.19
CA ASP A 323 29.29 -5.00 -10.01
C ASP A 323 28.82 -5.10 -11.46
N SER A 324 27.68 -4.53 -11.83
CA SER A 324 27.21 -4.49 -13.21
C SER A 324 28.27 -3.89 -14.11
N GLU A 325 28.45 -4.43 -15.29
CA GLU A 325 29.45 -3.97 -16.24
C GLU A 325 29.17 -2.53 -16.68
N PRO A 326 30.15 -1.62 -16.65
CA PRO A 326 30.00 -0.28 -17.20
C PRO A 326 29.88 -0.31 -18.72
N GLU A 327 29.54 0.83 -19.31
CA GLU A 327 29.65 0.98 -20.77
C GLU A 327 31.06 0.63 -21.27
N ILE A 328 31.15 -0.04 -22.40
CA ILE A 328 32.42 -0.43 -23.03
C ILE A 328 33.05 0.82 -23.63
N ASP A 329 34.22 1.24 -23.14
CA ASP A 329 34.99 2.37 -23.63
C ASP A 329 36.46 1.97 -23.86
N GLU A 330 36.65 1.13 -24.90
CA GLU A 330 37.98 0.62 -25.28
C GLU A 330 38.61 1.45 -26.39
N GLY A 331 37.90 2.48 -26.91
CA GLY A 331 38.39 3.36 -27.99
C GLY A 331 39.52 4.29 -27.52
N ASN A 332 40.42 4.60 -28.44
CA ASN A 332 41.56 5.50 -28.20
C ASN A 332 41.60 6.73 -29.13
N PHE A 333 40.68 6.82 -30.06
CA PHE A 333 40.61 7.92 -31.01
C PHE A 333 39.80 9.10 -30.41
N SER A 334 40.38 10.29 -30.39
CA SER A 334 39.81 11.49 -29.77
C SER A 334 40.18 12.73 -30.58
N PRO A 335 39.60 12.93 -31.76
CA PRO A 335 39.87 14.13 -32.58
C PRO A 335 39.22 15.37 -31.91
N ASP A 336 39.81 16.56 -32.12
CA ASP A 336 39.25 17.81 -31.64
C ASP A 336 37.86 18.09 -32.24
N THR A 337 37.72 17.88 -33.56
CA THR A 337 36.45 18.00 -34.29
C THR A 337 36.39 16.94 -35.38
N VAL A 338 35.18 16.54 -35.79
CA VAL A 338 34.92 15.69 -36.94
C VAL A 338 34.31 16.50 -38.09
N GLU A 339 34.48 16.04 -39.32
CA GLU A 339 33.80 16.67 -40.49
C GLU A 339 32.31 16.27 -40.52
N GLY A 340 31.97 15.06 -40.06
CA GLY A 340 30.61 14.60 -39.94
C GLY A 340 30.11 13.71 -41.08
N ASN A 341 31.04 13.07 -41.85
CA ASN A 341 30.64 12.01 -42.78
C ASN A 341 30.29 10.72 -42.00
N ILE A 342 29.09 10.16 -42.17
CA ILE A 342 28.64 9.00 -41.43
C ILE A 342 28.36 7.86 -42.41
N ASN A 343 28.83 6.67 -42.05
CA ASN A 343 28.60 5.48 -42.90
C ASN A 343 28.14 4.30 -42.04
N PHE A 344 26.98 3.71 -42.40
CA PHE A 344 26.45 2.47 -41.88
C PHE A 344 26.71 1.37 -42.91
N ASN A 345 27.38 0.28 -42.52
CA ASN A 345 27.70 -0.87 -43.39
C ASN A 345 27.11 -2.14 -42.80
N ASN A 346 26.08 -2.68 -43.45
CA ASN A 346 25.42 -3.93 -43.11
C ASN A 346 25.04 -4.02 -41.62
N VAL A 347 24.47 -2.94 -41.08
CA VAL A 347 24.15 -2.83 -39.66
C VAL A 347 22.87 -3.58 -39.34
N SER A 348 22.96 -4.56 -38.42
CA SER A 348 21.82 -5.28 -37.87
C SER A 348 21.81 -5.16 -36.36
N PHE A 349 20.62 -5.00 -35.78
CA PHE A 349 20.47 -4.76 -34.34
C PHE A 349 19.23 -5.43 -33.74
N ALA A 350 19.39 -5.98 -32.53
CA ALA A 350 18.29 -6.46 -31.68
C ALA A 350 18.53 -5.99 -30.25
N TYR A 351 17.47 -5.64 -29.53
CA TYR A 351 17.57 -5.30 -28.10
C TYR A 351 17.93 -6.53 -27.28
N LYS A 352 18.75 -6.35 -26.23
CA LYS A 352 19.26 -7.43 -25.38
C LYS A 352 18.15 -8.23 -24.68
N ASN A 353 17.04 -7.60 -24.36
CA ASN A 353 15.86 -8.22 -23.74
C ASN A 353 14.99 -9.01 -24.73
N ASN A 354 15.19 -8.86 -26.03
CA ASN A 354 14.50 -9.64 -27.07
C ASN A 354 15.44 -9.96 -28.26
N PRO A 355 16.46 -10.80 -28.04
CA PRO A 355 17.52 -11.08 -29.03
C PRO A 355 17.02 -11.77 -30.30
N ASP A 356 15.89 -12.46 -30.23
CA ASP A 356 15.30 -13.18 -31.36
C ASP A 356 14.58 -12.25 -32.35
N LYS A 357 14.23 -11.02 -31.92
CA LYS A 357 13.55 -10.02 -32.76
C LYS A 357 14.53 -8.96 -33.21
N ARG A 358 15.07 -9.11 -34.45
CA ARG A 358 15.87 -8.07 -35.07
C ARG A 358 15.01 -6.84 -35.37
N VAL A 359 15.44 -5.69 -34.90
CA VAL A 359 14.78 -4.38 -35.09
C VAL A 359 15.34 -3.68 -36.33
N LEU A 360 16.63 -3.88 -36.60
CA LEU A 360 17.32 -3.41 -37.83
C LEU A 360 17.95 -4.61 -38.52
N ASN A 361 17.81 -4.68 -39.85
CA ASN A 361 18.25 -5.78 -40.67
C ASN A 361 19.03 -5.25 -41.88
N ASP A 362 20.36 -5.41 -41.87
CA ASP A 362 21.25 -5.14 -42.98
C ASP A 362 21.14 -3.72 -43.51
N ILE A 363 21.23 -2.73 -42.61
CA ILE A 363 21.16 -1.30 -42.94
C ILE A 363 22.51 -0.86 -43.49
N SER A 364 22.49 -0.36 -44.72
CA SER A 364 23.65 0.27 -45.36
C SER A 364 23.25 1.66 -45.87
N LEU A 365 23.92 2.72 -45.36
CA LEU A 365 23.56 4.11 -45.60
C LEU A 365 24.81 5.01 -45.50
N THR A 366 24.98 5.89 -46.44
CA THR A 366 26.04 6.93 -46.42
C THR A 366 25.40 8.32 -46.28
N ILE A 367 25.92 9.11 -45.35
CA ILE A 367 25.52 10.49 -45.06
C ILE A 367 26.73 11.36 -45.20
N ASN A 368 26.65 12.37 -46.06
CA ASN A 368 27.78 13.26 -46.33
C ASN A 368 27.79 14.45 -45.34
N LYS A 369 28.95 15.07 -45.17
CA LYS A 369 29.14 16.28 -44.38
C LYS A 369 28.10 17.35 -44.73
N GLY A 370 27.41 17.87 -43.74
CA GLY A 370 26.42 18.95 -43.91
C GLY A 370 25.09 18.54 -44.53
N GLU A 371 24.91 17.25 -44.84
CA GLU A 371 23.68 16.69 -45.40
C GLU A 371 22.61 16.52 -44.31
N THR A 372 21.37 16.92 -44.57
CA THR A 372 20.21 16.70 -43.72
C THR A 372 19.42 15.49 -44.22
N ILE A 373 19.35 14.41 -43.42
CA ILE A 373 18.61 13.19 -43.75
C ILE A 373 17.38 13.04 -42.88
N ALA A 374 16.22 12.85 -43.52
CA ALA A 374 14.96 12.56 -42.86
C ALA A 374 14.65 11.07 -42.88
N PHE A 375 14.49 10.46 -41.71
CA PHE A 375 14.03 9.09 -41.55
C PHE A 375 12.51 9.05 -41.41
N VAL A 376 11.85 8.35 -42.37
CA VAL A 376 10.40 8.22 -42.48
C VAL A 376 9.98 6.74 -42.39
N GLY A 377 8.82 6.46 -41.89
CA GLY A 377 8.28 5.09 -41.79
C GLY A 377 7.29 4.93 -40.63
N LYS A 378 6.56 3.82 -40.62
CA LYS A 378 5.59 3.53 -39.58
C LYS A 378 6.21 3.51 -38.18
N SER A 379 5.37 3.71 -37.14
CA SER A 379 5.81 3.50 -35.75
C SER A 379 6.35 2.07 -35.60
N GLY A 380 7.48 1.92 -34.90
CA GLY A 380 8.16 0.62 -34.76
C GLY A 380 9.00 0.17 -35.96
N ALA A 381 9.19 0.98 -37.04
CA ALA A 381 10.03 0.62 -38.18
C ALA A 381 11.54 0.61 -37.87
N GLY A 382 11.99 1.10 -36.69
CA GLY A 382 13.40 1.07 -36.30
C GLY A 382 14.12 2.44 -36.39
N LYS A 383 13.43 3.55 -36.70
CA LYS A 383 14.01 4.89 -36.87
C LYS A 383 14.81 5.34 -35.63
N THR A 384 14.19 5.40 -34.46
CA THR A 384 14.83 5.80 -33.20
C THR A 384 15.96 4.85 -32.81
N SER A 385 15.79 3.54 -33.08
CA SER A 385 16.85 2.55 -32.83
C SER A 385 18.08 2.83 -33.67
N LEU A 386 17.90 3.17 -34.96
CA LEU A 386 19.02 3.46 -35.88
C LEU A 386 19.83 4.66 -35.42
N VAL A 387 19.18 5.79 -35.11
CA VAL A 387 19.88 7.02 -34.69
C VAL A 387 20.54 6.86 -33.32
N ASN A 388 19.99 6.07 -32.43
CA ASN A 388 20.55 5.78 -31.10
C ASN A 388 21.81 4.89 -31.11
N LEU A 389 22.09 4.20 -32.22
CA LEU A 389 23.36 3.46 -32.40
C LEU A 389 24.54 4.39 -32.60
N LEU A 390 24.35 5.56 -33.24
CA LEU A 390 25.44 6.50 -33.57
C LEU A 390 26.15 7.04 -32.31
N PRO A 391 25.47 7.50 -31.23
CA PRO A 391 26.10 7.89 -29.97
C PRO A 391 26.52 6.69 -29.08
N ARG A 392 26.45 5.46 -29.59
CA ARG A 392 26.73 4.23 -28.86
C ARG A 392 25.94 4.10 -27.58
N PHE A 393 24.64 4.36 -27.63
CA PHE A 393 23.75 4.01 -26.51
C PHE A 393 23.53 2.50 -26.42
N TYR A 394 23.73 1.80 -27.56
CA TYR A 394 23.70 0.33 -27.66
C TYR A 394 24.92 -0.13 -28.46
N ASP A 395 25.73 -1.04 -27.92
CA ASP A 395 26.95 -1.57 -28.55
C ASP A 395 26.77 -2.97 -29.19
N ASN A 396 25.62 -3.61 -29.00
CA ASN A 396 25.35 -4.98 -29.45
C ASN A 396 24.77 -5.04 -30.86
N PHE A 397 25.41 -4.38 -31.82
CA PHE A 397 25.03 -4.41 -33.24
C PHE A 397 26.06 -5.19 -34.09
N GLU A 398 25.57 -5.84 -35.15
CA GLU A 398 26.39 -6.43 -36.19
C GLU A 398 26.68 -5.39 -37.28
N GLY A 399 27.76 -5.58 -38.09
CA GLY A 399 28.19 -4.60 -39.09
C GLY A 399 29.10 -3.50 -38.53
N THR A 400 29.26 -2.41 -39.23
CA THR A 400 30.11 -1.28 -38.82
C THR A 400 29.41 0.07 -39.03
N ILE A 401 29.59 0.95 -38.04
CA ILE A 401 29.19 2.37 -38.14
C ILE A 401 30.48 3.18 -38.01
N SER A 402 30.73 4.10 -38.95
CA SER A 402 31.90 4.93 -38.92
C SER A 402 31.58 6.42 -39.09
N VAL A 403 32.38 7.27 -38.46
CA VAL A 403 32.39 8.72 -38.62
C VAL A 403 33.74 9.11 -39.19
N ASP A 404 33.74 9.84 -40.32
CA ASP A 404 34.92 10.24 -41.08
C ASP A 404 35.88 9.05 -41.37
N GLY A 405 35.30 7.88 -41.70
CA GLY A 405 36.04 6.66 -42.01
C GLY A 405 36.57 5.87 -40.81
N THR A 406 36.45 6.40 -39.56
CA THR A 406 36.87 5.74 -38.34
C THR A 406 35.65 5.09 -37.67
N SER A 407 35.76 3.84 -37.25
CA SER A 407 34.66 3.14 -36.54
C SER A 407 34.30 3.85 -35.27
N ILE A 408 32.99 3.96 -34.97
CA ILE A 408 32.53 4.57 -33.71
C ILE A 408 33.01 3.79 -32.46
N LYS A 409 33.39 2.51 -32.62
CA LYS A 409 33.97 1.68 -31.53
C LYS A 409 35.42 2.10 -31.21
N ASP A 410 36.12 2.70 -32.14
CA ASP A 410 37.50 3.17 -31.96
C ASP A 410 37.57 4.54 -31.26
N TYR A 411 36.47 5.33 -31.25
CA TYR A 411 36.37 6.58 -30.49
C TYR A 411 36.24 6.31 -28.99
N THR A 412 36.83 7.19 -28.17
CA THR A 412 36.43 7.25 -26.76
C THR A 412 34.98 7.72 -26.69
N LEU A 413 34.16 7.15 -25.79
CA LEU A 413 32.73 7.49 -25.65
C LEU A 413 32.50 8.99 -25.39
N THR A 414 33.36 9.59 -24.55
CA THR A 414 33.27 11.00 -24.19
C THR A 414 33.50 11.87 -25.43
N ASN A 415 34.50 11.55 -26.28
CA ASN A 415 34.78 12.30 -27.47
C ASN A 415 33.68 12.10 -28.54
N LEU A 416 33.27 10.87 -28.83
CA LEU A 416 32.18 10.58 -29.79
C LEU A 416 30.93 11.38 -29.45
N ARG A 417 30.50 11.31 -28.17
CA ARG A 417 29.31 12.02 -27.69
C ARG A 417 29.48 13.53 -27.64
N SER A 418 30.71 14.04 -27.56
CA SER A 418 30.96 15.48 -27.67
C SER A 418 30.73 16.00 -29.10
N GLN A 419 30.95 15.18 -30.14
CA GLN A 419 30.75 15.50 -31.55
C GLN A 419 29.28 15.41 -31.99
N ILE A 420 28.37 14.93 -31.11
CA ILE A 420 26.95 14.68 -31.44
C ILE A 420 26.08 15.50 -30.50
N SER A 421 25.20 16.35 -31.02
CA SER A 421 24.10 16.98 -30.27
C SER A 421 22.79 16.21 -30.51
N ILE A 422 21.95 16.10 -29.47
CA ILE A 422 20.68 15.42 -29.56
C ILE A 422 19.59 16.32 -29.01
N VAL A 423 18.49 16.46 -29.77
CA VAL A 423 17.23 17.06 -29.33
C VAL A 423 16.20 15.92 -29.39
N SER A 424 15.86 15.37 -28.24
CA SER A 424 14.95 14.24 -28.11
C SER A 424 13.48 14.67 -28.06
N GLN A 425 12.58 13.76 -28.38
CA GLN A 425 11.12 13.92 -28.30
C GLN A 425 10.70 14.23 -26.85
N ASP A 426 11.15 13.43 -25.90
CA ASP A 426 10.92 13.63 -24.48
C ASP A 426 12.04 14.49 -23.88
N ILE A 427 11.72 15.76 -23.63
CA ILE A 427 12.67 16.74 -23.14
C ILE A 427 12.77 16.67 -21.64
N THR A 428 13.88 16.21 -21.12
CA THR A 428 14.17 16.22 -19.69
C THR A 428 14.83 17.53 -19.26
N LEU A 429 14.21 18.26 -18.34
CA LEU A 429 14.79 19.41 -17.65
C LEU A 429 14.97 19.07 -16.18
N PHE A 430 16.14 19.39 -15.66
CA PHE A 430 16.44 19.20 -14.23
C PHE A 430 15.84 20.34 -13.40
N ASN A 431 15.42 20.03 -12.18
CA ASN A 431 14.92 21.05 -11.25
C ASN A 431 16.05 21.97 -10.77
N ASP A 432 16.45 22.85 -11.67
CA ASP A 432 17.53 23.83 -11.50
C ASP A 432 17.17 25.12 -12.27
N SER A 433 18.04 26.11 -12.30
CA SER A 433 17.86 27.33 -13.09
C SER A 433 17.82 27.07 -14.58
N ILE A 434 17.23 27.98 -15.34
CA ILE A 434 17.24 27.91 -16.81
C ILE A 434 18.69 27.95 -17.31
N GLU A 435 19.55 28.80 -16.71
CA GLU A 435 20.98 28.89 -17.03
C GLU A 435 21.65 27.52 -16.92
N ASN A 436 21.48 26.83 -15.80
CA ASN A 436 22.06 25.51 -15.55
C ASN A 436 21.47 24.42 -16.46
N ASN A 437 20.22 24.56 -16.89
CA ASN A 437 19.60 23.65 -17.84
C ASN A 437 20.15 23.85 -19.25
N ILE A 438 20.44 25.08 -19.70
CA ILE A 438 21.04 25.35 -21.01
C ILE A 438 22.51 24.90 -21.02
N SER A 439 23.28 25.23 -19.97
CA SER A 439 24.72 24.91 -19.86
C SER A 439 25.00 23.50 -19.30
N TYR A 440 23.99 22.63 -19.22
CA TYR A 440 24.09 21.33 -18.57
C TYR A 440 25.34 20.53 -19.02
N GLY A 441 26.14 20.11 -18.06
CA GLY A 441 27.38 19.34 -18.29
C GLY A 441 28.57 20.17 -18.76
N SER A 442 28.44 21.50 -18.92
CA SER A 442 29.56 22.40 -19.34
C SER A 442 29.59 23.69 -18.52
N LYS A 443 30.81 24.18 -18.25
CA LYS A 443 30.99 25.52 -17.66
C LYS A 443 31.14 26.51 -18.79
N ARG A 444 30.13 27.34 -19.01
CA ARG A 444 30.10 28.37 -20.02
C ARG A 444 29.84 29.73 -19.40
N GLU A 445 30.32 30.79 -20.03
CA GLU A 445 30.02 32.15 -19.62
C GLU A 445 28.55 32.47 -19.89
N LEU A 446 27.96 33.32 -19.05
CA LEU A 446 26.54 33.71 -19.19
C LEU A 446 26.26 34.38 -20.56
N SER A 447 27.25 35.08 -21.14
CA SER A 447 27.18 35.68 -22.48
C SER A 447 26.94 34.64 -23.58
N ASP A 448 27.61 33.47 -23.50
CA ASP A 448 27.46 32.39 -24.48
C ASP A 448 26.10 31.71 -24.34
N ILE A 449 25.63 31.50 -23.07
CA ILE A 449 24.33 30.96 -22.77
C ILE A 449 23.21 31.88 -23.30
N GLN A 450 23.34 33.18 -23.11
CA GLN A 450 22.41 34.18 -23.65
C GLN A 450 22.40 34.21 -25.18
N ALA A 451 23.57 34.10 -25.82
CA ALA A 451 23.68 34.03 -27.28
C ALA A 451 22.95 32.78 -27.83
N ALA A 452 23.21 31.60 -27.24
CA ALA A 452 22.53 30.38 -27.64
C ALA A 452 21.01 30.42 -27.38
N ALA A 453 20.59 31.01 -26.27
CA ALA A 453 19.16 31.20 -25.94
C ALA A 453 18.48 32.15 -26.94
N LYS A 454 19.20 33.18 -27.41
CA LYS A 454 18.67 34.10 -28.39
C LYS A 454 18.52 33.45 -29.77
N GLU A 455 19.46 32.63 -30.18
CA GLU A 455 19.39 31.86 -31.44
C GLU A 455 18.25 30.82 -31.40
N ALA A 456 17.96 30.29 -30.21
CA ALA A 456 16.83 29.37 -29.96
C ALA A 456 15.49 30.09 -29.74
N PHE A 457 15.41 31.40 -29.86
CA PHE A 457 14.24 32.22 -29.49
C PHE A 457 13.74 32.00 -28.06
N ALA A 458 14.62 31.57 -27.15
CA ALA A 458 14.31 31.35 -25.76
C ALA A 458 14.51 32.62 -24.89
N ASP A 459 15.45 33.49 -25.25
CA ASP A 459 15.80 34.70 -24.49
C ASP A 459 14.59 35.63 -24.27
N GLU A 460 13.67 35.70 -25.22
CA GLU A 460 12.47 36.52 -25.15
C GLU A 460 11.61 36.16 -23.92
N PHE A 461 11.24 34.89 -23.76
CA PHE A 461 10.40 34.47 -22.64
C PHE A 461 11.20 34.36 -21.33
N ILE A 462 12.50 34.04 -21.39
CA ILE A 462 13.35 33.97 -20.20
C ILE A 462 13.43 35.36 -19.53
N ARG A 463 13.60 36.42 -20.28
CA ARG A 463 13.64 37.80 -19.75
C ARG A 463 12.31 38.27 -19.14
N LEU A 464 11.20 37.66 -19.54
CA LEU A 464 9.89 38.00 -19.00
C LEU A 464 9.62 37.24 -17.67
N MET A 465 10.44 36.26 -17.32
CA MET A 465 10.32 35.56 -16.05
C MET A 465 10.87 36.39 -14.88
N PRO A 466 10.32 36.21 -13.68
CA PRO A 466 10.68 37.04 -12.53
C PRO A 466 12.17 37.09 -12.20
N ASP A 467 12.86 35.92 -12.30
CA ASP A 467 14.29 35.79 -12.01
C ASP A 467 15.16 35.60 -13.27
N GLY A 468 14.59 35.81 -14.49
CA GLY A 468 15.27 35.63 -15.76
C GLY A 468 15.94 34.26 -15.88
N TYR A 469 17.24 34.24 -16.21
CA TYR A 469 18.02 33.01 -16.35
C TYR A 469 18.17 32.22 -15.05
N ASN A 470 17.99 32.82 -13.87
CA ASN A 470 18.05 32.18 -12.57
C ASN A 470 16.69 31.53 -12.16
N THR A 471 15.67 31.68 -13.00
CA THR A 471 14.35 31.07 -12.72
C THR A 471 14.46 29.55 -12.65
N LEU A 472 13.96 28.96 -11.55
CA LEU A 472 13.86 27.53 -11.39
C LEU A 472 12.75 26.96 -12.26
N VAL A 473 13.05 25.91 -13.00
CA VAL A 473 12.07 25.31 -13.95
C VAL A 473 11.08 24.33 -13.30
N GLY A 474 11.30 23.97 -12.04
CA GLY A 474 10.53 22.95 -11.33
C GLY A 474 10.88 21.52 -11.76
N ASP A 475 10.23 20.52 -11.14
CA ASP A 475 10.45 19.11 -11.47
C ASP A 475 10.04 18.85 -12.92
N ASP A 476 10.97 18.29 -13.70
CA ASP A 476 10.81 18.03 -15.14
C ASP A 476 10.29 19.25 -15.94
N GLY A 477 10.68 20.46 -15.51
CA GLY A 477 10.24 21.70 -16.15
C GLY A 477 8.73 21.97 -16.04
N ALA A 478 8.08 21.55 -14.97
CA ALA A 478 6.63 21.68 -14.76
C ALA A 478 6.12 23.14 -14.88
N LEU A 479 6.97 24.13 -14.67
CA LEU A 479 6.61 25.55 -14.74
C LEU A 479 6.70 26.11 -16.17
N LEU A 480 7.13 25.32 -17.16
CA LEU A 480 7.32 25.74 -18.54
C LEU A 480 6.30 25.08 -19.47
N SER A 481 5.89 25.82 -20.52
CA SER A 481 5.12 25.23 -21.62
C SER A 481 5.96 24.27 -22.46
N GLY A 482 5.33 23.36 -23.21
CA GLY A 482 6.03 22.43 -24.11
C GLY A 482 6.97 23.14 -25.08
N GLY A 483 6.53 24.25 -25.70
CA GLY A 483 7.35 25.05 -26.60
C GLY A 483 8.51 25.76 -25.89
N GLN A 484 8.36 26.18 -24.64
CA GLN A 484 9.45 26.74 -23.84
C GLN A 484 10.51 25.70 -23.50
N LYS A 485 10.09 24.48 -23.07
CA LYS A 485 11.00 23.34 -22.83
C LYS A 485 11.83 23.04 -24.08
N GLN A 486 11.18 23.01 -25.25
CA GLN A 486 11.81 22.69 -26.50
C GLN A 486 12.84 23.75 -26.90
N ARG A 487 12.53 25.04 -26.79
CA ARG A 487 13.48 26.12 -27.07
C ARG A 487 14.69 26.07 -26.11
N ILE A 488 14.54 25.67 -24.85
CA ILE A 488 15.66 25.43 -23.95
C ILE A 488 16.49 24.23 -24.41
N ALA A 489 15.89 23.13 -24.87
CA ALA A 489 16.62 21.97 -25.41
C ALA A 489 17.40 22.34 -26.71
N ILE A 490 16.80 23.14 -27.57
CA ILE A 490 17.47 23.69 -28.77
C ILE A 490 18.65 24.61 -28.37
N ALA A 491 18.44 25.51 -27.38
CA ALA A 491 19.53 26.36 -26.87
C ALA A 491 20.68 25.53 -26.28
N ARG A 492 20.39 24.41 -25.59
CA ARG A 492 21.39 23.44 -25.13
C ARG A 492 22.18 22.82 -26.27
N ALA A 493 21.53 22.47 -27.38
CA ALA A 493 22.18 21.91 -28.57
C ALA A 493 23.03 22.96 -29.32
N ILE A 494 22.55 24.21 -29.44
CA ILE A 494 23.32 25.34 -30.03
C ILE A 494 24.57 25.62 -29.20
N LEU A 495 24.44 25.71 -27.86
CA LEU A 495 25.56 25.96 -26.96
C LEU A 495 26.65 24.88 -27.03
N LYS A 496 26.23 23.62 -27.21
CA LYS A 496 27.16 22.48 -27.37
C LYS A 496 27.93 22.55 -28.68
N ASN A 497 27.35 23.08 -29.74
CA ASN A 497 27.94 23.34 -31.06
C ASN A 497 28.65 22.12 -31.68
N SER A 498 27.97 20.97 -31.73
CA SER A 498 28.55 19.75 -32.32
C SER A 498 28.36 19.66 -33.83
N PRO A 499 29.30 19.05 -34.61
CA PRO A 499 29.21 18.87 -36.05
C PRO A 499 28.08 17.97 -36.53
N ILE A 500 27.65 17.01 -35.66
CA ILE A 500 26.57 16.06 -35.95
C ILE A 500 25.37 16.37 -35.04
N LEU A 501 24.18 16.39 -35.64
CA LEU A 501 22.93 16.69 -34.96
C LEU A 501 21.92 15.54 -35.15
N ILE A 502 21.29 15.13 -34.08
CA ILE A 502 20.17 14.20 -34.09
C ILE A 502 18.94 14.92 -33.57
N LEU A 503 17.86 14.87 -34.35
CA LEU A 503 16.58 15.48 -34.05
C LEU A 503 15.49 14.40 -34.03
N ASP A 504 14.90 14.12 -32.87
CA ASP A 504 13.85 13.15 -32.74
C ASP A 504 12.52 13.88 -32.45
N GLU A 505 11.61 13.91 -33.43
CA GLU A 505 10.22 14.42 -33.38
C GLU A 505 10.00 15.73 -32.59
N ALA A 506 10.78 16.75 -32.90
CA ALA A 506 10.91 17.93 -32.06
C ALA A 506 9.67 18.89 -32.02
N THR A 507 8.51 18.56 -32.61
CA THR A 507 7.42 19.57 -32.80
C THR A 507 5.98 19.07 -32.58
N SER A 508 5.75 17.91 -31.95
CA SER A 508 4.39 17.43 -31.67
C SER A 508 3.69 18.22 -30.53
N ALA A 509 2.45 18.68 -30.77
CA ALA A 509 1.56 19.31 -29.79
C ALA A 509 1.88 20.76 -29.35
N LEU A 510 2.26 21.66 -30.29
CA LEU A 510 2.56 23.05 -30.01
C LEU A 510 1.52 24.00 -30.60
N ASP A 511 1.40 25.19 -30.00
CA ASP A 511 0.65 26.31 -30.61
C ASP A 511 1.37 26.90 -31.83
N SER A 512 0.60 27.41 -32.78
CA SER A 512 1.12 27.84 -34.10
C SER A 512 2.22 28.92 -34.00
N GLU A 513 2.19 29.82 -33.02
CA GLU A 513 3.20 30.85 -32.84
C GLU A 513 4.52 30.27 -32.32
N SER A 514 4.45 29.38 -31.34
CA SER A 514 5.62 28.66 -30.81
C SER A 514 6.23 27.76 -31.89
N GLU A 515 5.42 27.18 -32.77
CA GLU A 515 5.86 26.33 -33.85
C GLU A 515 6.74 27.04 -34.85
N ILE A 516 6.32 28.24 -35.32
CA ILE A 516 7.11 29.05 -36.24
C ILE A 516 8.49 29.38 -35.66
N LYS A 517 8.54 29.84 -34.40
CA LYS A 517 9.80 30.16 -33.71
C LYS A 517 10.71 28.95 -33.54
N ILE A 518 10.14 27.79 -33.30
CA ILE A 518 10.88 26.54 -33.16
C ILE A 518 11.40 26.07 -34.51
N GLN A 519 10.64 26.20 -35.60
CA GLN A 519 11.11 25.91 -36.97
C GLN A 519 12.25 26.80 -37.37
N GLU A 520 12.18 28.12 -37.09
CA GLU A 520 13.28 29.04 -37.33
C GLU A 520 14.53 28.69 -36.51
N ALA A 521 14.36 28.35 -35.24
CA ALA A 521 15.46 27.91 -34.39
C ALA A 521 16.09 26.62 -34.88
N MET A 522 15.29 25.67 -35.37
CA MET A 522 15.74 24.40 -35.95
C MET A 522 16.49 24.63 -37.25
N SER A 523 15.97 25.50 -38.14
CA SER A 523 16.66 25.86 -39.36
C SER A 523 18.02 26.53 -39.09
N ASN A 524 18.13 27.36 -38.05
CA ASN A 524 19.41 27.90 -37.62
C ASN A 524 20.34 26.82 -37.06
N LEU A 525 19.81 25.88 -36.30
CA LEU A 525 20.57 24.79 -35.67
C LEU A 525 21.14 23.79 -36.71
N THR A 526 20.44 23.54 -37.84
CA THR A 526 20.86 22.55 -38.86
C THR A 526 21.94 23.10 -39.83
N LYS A 527 22.10 24.42 -39.92
CA LYS A 527 23.09 25.05 -40.85
C LYS A 527 24.49 24.52 -40.56
N ASP A 528 25.16 24.13 -41.63
CA ASP A 528 26.58 23.66 -41.66
C ASP A 528 26.83 22.41 -40.77
N ARG A 529 25.79 21.63 -40.45
CA ARG A 529 25.88 20.40 -39.63
C ARG A 529 25.33 19.19 -40.36
N THR A 530 25.91 18.04 -40.14
CA THR A 530 25.33 16.77 -40.62
C THR A 530 24.16 16.42 -39.72
N THR A 531 22.93 16.37 -40.25
CA THR A 531 21.71 16.28 -39.47
C THR A 531 20.91 14.99 -39.76
N LEU A 532 20.60 14.23 -38.75
CA LEU A 532 19.72 13.07 -38.78
C LEU A 532 18.39 13.44 -38.14
N VAL A 533 17.30 13.45 -38.91
CA VAL A 533 15.98 13.87 -38.45
C VAL A 533 15.02 12.68 -38.47
N ILE A 534 14.41 12.34 -37.32
CA ILE A 534 13.23 11.46 -37.31
C ILE A 534 12.01 12.36 -37.50
N ALA A 535 11.46 12.32 -38.72
CA ALA A 535 10.46 13.29 -39.13
C ALA A 535 9.04 12.69 -39.04
N HIS A 536 8.15 13.46 -38.41
CA HIS A 536 6.71 13.22 -38.37
C HIS A 536 5.89 14.36 -38.99
N ARG A 537 6.54 15.42 -39.47
CA ARG A 537 5.89 16.55 -40.13
C ARG A 537 6.39 16.72 -41.56
N LEU A 538 5.48 17.11 -42.43
CA LEU A 538 5.72 17.25 -43.85
C LEU A 538 6.81 18.27 -44.16
N SER A 539 6.76 19.47 -43.55
CA SER A 539 7.75 20.52 -43.75
C SER A 539 9.18 20.09 -43.46
N THR A 540 9.39 19.33 -42.41
CA THR A 540 10.73 18.82 -42.06
C THR A 540 11.24 17.76 -43.05
N ILE A 541 10.31 17.03 -43.68
CA ILE A 541 10.62 16.00 -44.68
C ILE A 541 10.94 16.64 -46.04
N GLU A 542 10.16 17.67 -46.42
CA GLU A 542 10.32 18.35 -47.70
C GLU A 542 11.65 19.13 -47.80
N ASP A 543 12.10 19.71 -46.66
CA ASP A 543 13.33 20.48 -46.55
C ASP A 543 14.61 19.61 -46.43
N ALA A 544 14.49 18.26 -46.34
CA ALA A 544 15.62 17.36 -46.19
C ALA A 544 16.33 17.11 -47.57
N ASP A 545 17.65 17.10 -47.54
CA ASP A 545 18.46 16.79 -48.74
C ASP A 545 18.21 15.35 -49.22
N LYS A 546 17.99 14.42 -48.31
CA LYS A 546 17.69 13.05 -48.58
C LYS A 546 16.66 12.48 -47.62
N ILE A 547 15.73 11.71 -48.11
CA ILE A 547 14.74 10.97 -47.33
C ILE A 547 15.08 9.48 -47.37
N VAL A 548 15.08 8.83 -46.23
CA VAL A 548 15.29 7.38 -46.07
C VAL A 548 14.03 6.76 -45.49
N VAL A 549 13.38 5.88 -46.24
CA VAL A 549 12.15 5.19 -45.84
C VAL A 549 12.52 3.85 -45.20
N LEU A 550 12.13 3.71 -43.92
CA LEU A 550 12.28 2.45 -43.16
C LEU A 550 10.97 1.67 -43.07
N ASP A 551 11.01 0.39 -43.43
CA ASP A 551 9.92 -0.53 -43.20
C ASP A 551 10.45 -1.87 -42.66
N ASN A 552 9.88 -2.36 -41.54
CA ASN A 552 10.27 -3.61 -40.87
C ASN A 552 11.80 -3.74 -40.69
N GLY A 553 12.46 -2.67 -40.30
CA GLY A 553 13.89 -2.61 -39.99
C GLY A 553 14.81 -2.63 -41.20
N LYS A 554 14.31 -2.36 -42.42
CA LYS A 554 15.10 -2.25 -43.68
C LYS A 554 14.86 -0.91 -44.32
N ILE A 555 15.88 -0.43 -45.05
CA ILE A 555 15.73 0.71 -45.98
C ILE A 555 15.04 0.17 -47.23
N VAL A 556 13.86 0.72 -47.55
CA VAL A 556 13.08 0.30 -48.74
C VAL A 556 13.17 1.33 -49.87
N GLU A 557 13.36 2.60 -49.54
CA GLU A 557 13.51 3.70 -50.50
C GLU A 557 14.46 4.75 -49.92
N GLU A 558 15.25 5.37 -50.79
CA GLU A 558 16.04 6.57 -50.50
C GLU A 558 16.08 7.50 -51.69
N GLY A 559 16.00 8.81 -51.48
CA GLY A 559 16.00 9.84 -52.51
C GLY A 559 15.52 11.18 -52.04
N SER A 560 15.40 12.17 -52.91
CA SER A 560 14.78 13.46 -52.60
C SER A 560 13.25 13.35 -52.53
N HIS A 561 12.60 14.38 -51.98
CA HIS A 561 11.12 14.42 -51.87
C HIS A 561 10.44 14.25 -53.25
N GLU A 562 10.91 14.96 -54.26
CA GLU A 562 10.34 14.89 -55.61
C GLU A 562 10.56 13.53 -56.27
N GLU A 563 11.74 12.95 -56.12
CA GLU A 563 12.08 11.63 -56.67
C GLU A 563 11.18 10.56 -56.06
N LEU A 564 11.05 10.52 -54.72
CA LEU A 564 10.27 9.50 -54.03
C LEU A 564 8.75 9.63 -54.25
N LEU A 565 8.24 10.86 -54.46
CA LEU A 565 6.84 11.06 -54.87
C LEU A 565 6.59 10.50 -56.26
N SER A 566 7.57 10.71 -57.17
CA SER A 566 7.43 10.24 -58.55
C SER A 566 7.43 8.71 -58.69
N LEU A 567 8.02 7.98 -57.73
CA LEU A 567 8.06 6.52 -57.69
C LEU A 567 6.74 5.86 -57.36
N ASP A 568 5.78 6.61 -56.79
CA ASP A 568 4.46 6.14 -56.33
C ASP A 568 4.50 4.85 -55.51
N ALA A 569 5.57 4.72 -54.67
CA ALA A 569 5.83 3.50 -53.90
C ALA A 569 5.55 3.70 -52.38
N HIS A 570 6.43 3.30 -51.47
CA HIS A 570 6.17 3.36 -50.02
C HIS A 570 6.07 4.78 -49.47
N TYR A 571 6.96 5.70 -49.95
CA TYR A 571 6.96 7.08 -49.51
C TYR A 571 5.67 7.81 -49.95
N ALA A 572 5.31 7.68 -51.23
CA ALA A 572 4.10 8.33 -51.76
C ALA A 572 2.83 7.88 -51.01
N LYS A 573 2.76 6.57 -50.61
CA LYS A 573 1.65 6.04 -49.81
C LYS A 573 1.65 6.59 -48.37
N LEU A 574 2.82 6.69 -47.74
CA LEU A 574 2.94 7.30 -46.42
C LEU A 574 2.55 8.78 -46.45
N HIS A 575 3.03 9.51 -47.46
CA HIS A 575 2.69 10.91 -47.68
C HIS A 575 1.19 11.10 -47.92
N ALA A 576 0.55 10.23 -48.71
CA ALA A 576 -0.89 10.33 -49.00
C ALA A 576 -1.74 9.98 -47.76
N ASN A 577 -1.30 9.09 -46.89
CA ASN A 577 -2.05 8.63 -45.71
C ASN A 577 -1.86 9.51 -44.47
N GLN A 578 -0.66 10.11 -44.31
CA GLN A 578 -0.36 10.93 -43.11
C GLN A 578 -0.66 12.42 -43.28
N PHE A 579 -0.72 12.94 -44.50
CA PHE A 579 -0.73 14.39 -44.77
C PHE A 579 -1.88 14.88 -45.66
N LYS A 580 -2.92 14.02 -45.92
CA LYS A 580 -4.10 14.37 -46.71
C LYS A 580 -5.32 14.87 -45.91
N ASP A 581 -5.24 14.99 -44.58
CA ASP A 581 -6.37 15.41 -43.76
C ASP A 581 -6.25 16.85 -43.24
N ASP A 582 -6.40 17.81 -44.17
CA ASP A 582 -6.88 19.15 -43.82
C ASP A 582 -8.30 19.44 -44.35
N THR A 583 -9.15 18.41 -44.51
CA THR A 583 -10.57 18.56 -44.79
C THR A 583 -11.39 17.67 -43.87
N PRO A 584 -12.41 18.20 -43.17
CA PRO A 584 -13.20 17.38 -42.20
C PRO A 584 -14.16 16.48 -42.98
N SER A 585 -13.85 15.22 -43.11
CA SER A 585 -14.76 14.19 -43.56
C SER A 585 -15.19 13.27 -42.40
N LYS A 586 -16.48 13.06 -42.31
CA LYS A 586 -17.26 12.27 -41.36
C LYS A 586 -16.55 10.97 -40.97
N VAL A 587 -16.37 10.78 -39.68
CA VAL A 587 -15.94 9.52 -39.07
C VAL A 587 -17.09 8.51 -39.20
N GLU A 588 -16.87 7.44 -39.95
CA GLU A 588 -17.62 6.18 -39.82
C GLU A 588 -17.06 5.46 -38.56
N GLU A 589 -17.94 5.19 -37.61
CA GLU A 589 -17.66 4.40 -36.44
C GLU A 589 -17.25 2.98 -36.85
N ALA A 590 -15.99 2.66 -36.74
CA ALA A 590 -15.52 1.27 -36.76
C ALA A 590 -15.52 0.73 -35.34
N GLU A 591 -16.44 -0.19 -35.06
CA GLU A 591 -16.48 -0.98 -33.84
C GLU A 591 -15.15 -1.72 -33.64
N ILE A 592 -14.38 -1.28 -32.66
CA ILE A 592 -13.21 -2.03 -32.17
C ILE A 592 -13.72 -2.99 -31.11
N SER A 593 -13.94 -4.24 -31.49
CA SER A 593 -14.20 -5.33 -30.55
C SER A 593 -12.91 -5.71 -29.81
N PHE A 594 -12.84 -5.39 -28.54
CA PHE A 594 -11.83 -5.97 -27.64
C PHE A 594 -12.26 -7.39 -27.25
N PRO A 595 -11.36 -8.36 -27.19
CA PRO A 595 -11.69 -9.68 -26.68
C PRO A 595 -11.92 -9.60 -25.17
N VAL A 596 -13.17 -9.73 -24.77
CA VAL A 596 -13.54 -9.85 -23.35
C VAL A 596 -13.05 -11.20 -22.83
N VAL A 597 -12.13 -11.16 -21.90
CA VAL A 597 -11.75 -12.34 -21.11
C VAL A 597 -12.83 -12.52 -20.06
N SER A 598 -13.74 -13.46 -20.31
CA SER A 598 -14.74 -13.86 -19.32
C SER A 598 -14.03 -14.55 -18.15
N SER A 599 -13.77 -13.82 -17.08
CA SER A 599 -13.48 -14.41 -15.77
C SER A 599 -14.81 -14.61 -15.07
N ALA A 600 -15.32 -15.83 -15.12
CA ALA A 600 -16.37 -16.27 -14.21
C ALA A 600 -15.88 -16.07 -12.79
N VAL A 601 -16.34 -15.02 -12.13
CA VAL A 601 -16.09 -14.76 -10.73
C VAL A 601 -16.94 -15.76 -9.95
N ASN A 602 -16.31 -16.83 -9.47
CA ASN A 602 -16.93 -17.68 -8.45
C ASN A 602 -17.34 -16.79 -7.26
N PRO A 603 -18.55 -16.92 -6.71
CA PRO A 603 -18.99 -16.13 -5.58
C PRO A 603 -18.03 -16.35 -4.41
N ILE A 604 -17.28 -15.31 -4.07
CA ILE A 604 -16.36 -15.33 -2.92
C ILE A 604 -17.23 -15.19 -1.68
N ASP A 605 -17.34 -16.29 -0.92
CA ASP A 605 -17.99 -16.32 0.39
C ASP A 605 -17.23 -15.37 1.37
N HIS A 606 -17.70 -14.13 1.48
CA HIS A 606 -17.09 -13.07 2.29
C HIS A 606 -17.33 -13.21 3.81
N THR A 607 -18.02 -14.26 4.28
CA THR A 607 -18.19 -14.48 5.71
C THR A 607 -16.83 -14.75 6.36
N SER A 608 -16.48 -13.97 7.40
CA SER A 608 -15.20 -14.13 8.08
C SER A 608 -15.10 -15.52 8.70
N PHE A 609 -13.90 -16.09 8.76
CA PHE A 609 -13.65 -17.39 9.40
C PHE A 609 -14.16 -17.42 10.87
N ILE A 610 -14.17 -16.27 11.53
CA ILE A 610 -14.67 -16.09 12.89
C ILE A 610 -16.20 -16.20 12.92
N GLU A 611 -16.92 -15.56 12.00
CA GLU A 611 -18.38 -15.63 11.91
C GLU A 611 -18.88 -17.04 11.60
N LYS A 612 -18.20 -17.76 10.73
CA LYS A 612 -18.50 -19.19 10.49
C LYS A 612 -18.34 -20.03 11.76
N SER A 613 -17.43 -19.66 12.65
CA SER A 613 -17.23 -20.36 13.94
C SER A 613 -18.36 -20.10 14.96
N TRP A 614 -19.11 -19.00 14.83
CA TRP A 614 -20.20 -18.64 15.75
C TRP A 614 -21.43 -19.52 15.59
N TYR A 615 -21.63 -20.10 14.41
CA TYR A 615 -22.79 -20.92 14.06
C TYR A 615 -22.47 -22.43 13.97
N ARG A 616 -21.21 -22.83 14.26
CA ARG A 616 -20.76 -24.22 14.32
C ARG A 616 -19.95 -24.47 15.59
N LYS A 617 -19.98 -25.72 16.12
CA LYS A 617 -19.05 -26.11 17.20
C LYS A 617 -17.63 -26.10 16.64
N SER A 618 -16.81 -25.13 17.02
CA SER A 618 -15.45 -24.95 16.54
C SER A 618 -14.44 -24.91 17.69
N MET A 619 -13.23 -25.38 17.44
CA MET A 619 -12.12 -25.31 18.41
C MET A 619 -11.77 -23.85 18.74
N LEU A 620 -12.01 -22.90 17.83
CA LEU A 620 -11.78 -21.48 18.03
C LEU A 620 -12.72 -20.92 19.13
N SER A 621 -13.98 -21.34 19.18
CA SER A 621 -14.93 -20.93 20.23
C SER A 621 -14.47 -21.37 21.63
N TRP A 622 -13.81 -22.52 21.72
CA TRP A 622 -13.22 -23.00 22.98
C TRP A 622 -12.02 -22.14 23.43
N ILE A 623 -11.14 -21.78 22.51
CA ILE A 623 -9.97 -20.94 22.80
C ILE A 623 -10.41 -19.54 23.25
N LEU A 624 -11.45 -19.01 22.63
CA LEU A 624 -11.97 -17.66 22.91
C LEU A 624 -12.99 -17.63 24.08
N TRP A 625 -13.38 -18.78 24.62
CA TRP A 625 -14.36 -18.90 25.71
C TRP A 625 -14.02 -18.04 26.97
N PRO A 626 -12.76 -17.96 27.47
CA PRO A 626 -12.44 -17.10 28.61
C PRO A 626 -12.72 -15.62 28.36
N LEU A 627 -12.41 -15.14 27.14
CA LEU A 627 -12.72 -13.77 26.76
C LEU A 627 -14.21 -13.52 26.62
N SER A 628 -14.97 -14.49 26.13
CA SER A 628 -16.43 -14.43 26.07
C SER A 628 -17.06 -14.36 27.48
N LYS A 629 -16.51 -15.07 28.47
CA LYS A 629 -16.93 -14.94 29.85
C LYS A 629 -16.67 -13.56 30.45
N LEU A 630 -15.53 -12.96 30.10
CA LEU A 630 -15.22 -11.59 30.51
C LEU A 630 -16.21 -10.58 29.90
N THR A 631 -16.51 -10.71 28.61
CA THR A 631 -17.51 -9.87 27.92
C THR A 631 -18.89 -10.03 28.55
N SER A 632 -19.32 -11.24 28.83
CA SER A 632 -20.56 -11.54 29.51
C SER A 632 -20.63 -10.85 30.88
N TYR A 633 -19.56 -10.99 31.70
CA TYR A 633 -19.47 -10.36 33.02
C TYR A 633 -19.53 -8.83 32.95
N VAL A 634 -18.81 -8.21 32.00
CA VAL A 634 -18.83 -6.76 31.82
C VAL A 634 -20.22 -6.27 31.41
N SER A 635 -20.89 -6.97 30.49
CA SER A 635 -22.24 -6.64 30.04
C SER A 635 -23.25 -6.77 31.15
N GLU A 636 -23.21 -7.86 31.93
CA GLU A 636 -24.08 -8.07 33.10
C GLU A 636 -23.84 -7.00 34.17
N ARG A 637 -22.58 -6.60 34.40
CA ARG A 637 -22.26 -5.54 35.36
C ARG A 637 -22.82 -4.19 34.92
N ARG A 638 -22.73 -3.84 33.61
CA ARG A 638 -23.33 -2.63 33.05
C ARG A 638 -24.86 -2.63 33.23
N TYR A 639 -25.49 -3.73 32.92
CA TYR A 639 -26.94 -3.86 33.08
C TYR A 639 -27.38 -3.76 34.55
N ARG A 640 -26.69 -4.43 35.49
CA ARG A 640 -26.98 -4.33 36.93
C ARG A 640 -26.80 -2.90 37.45
N ASN A 641 -25.77 -2.19 37.02
CA ASN A 641 -25.55 -0.79 37.36
C ASN A 641 -26.72 0.07 36.87
N TYR A 642 -27.27 -0.18 35.69
CA TYR A 642 -28.47 0.49 35.19
C TYR A 642 -29.69 0.22 36.10
N LEU A 643 -29.91 -1.01 36.53
CA LEU A 643 -31.03 -1.33 37.39
C LEU A 643 -30.93 -0.68 38.78
N THR A 644 -29.71 -0.41 39.26
CA THR A 644 -29.48 0.20 40.58
C THR A 644 -29.38 1.72 40.55
N SER A 645 -28.98 2.30 39.41
CA SER A 645 -28.84 3.74 39.23
C SER A 645 -29.87 4.20 38.20
N LYS A 646 -31.01 4.69 38.60
CA LYS A 646 -31.97 5.29 37.67
C LYS A 646 -31.27 6.39 36.88
N PRO A 647 -31.42 6.43 35.55
CA PRO A 647 -30.81 7.48 34.71
C PRO A 647 -31.35 8.84 35.17
N GLU A 648 -30.51 9.88 35.21
CA GLU A 648 -30.85 11.28 35.60
C GLU A 648 -31.86 11.97 34.64
N VAL A 649 -32.53 11.22 33.79
CA VAL A 649 -33.45 11.71 32.75
C VAL A 649 -34.90 11.49 33.15
N ASP A 650 -35.24 11.71 34.44
CA ASP A 650 -36.62 11.59 34.98
C ASP A 650 -37.61 12.70 34.49
N GLU A 651 -37.20 13.60 33.59
CA GLU A 651 -38.05 14.72 33.13
C GLU A 651 -38.58 14.56 31.69
N LEU A 652 -38.35 13.44 31.03
CA LEU A 652 -38.94 13.22 29.71
C LEU A 652 -40.36 12.64 29.87
N ASN A 653 -41.35 13.51 29.79
CA ASN A 653 -42.77 13.14 29.80
C ASN A 653 -43.25 12.41 28.51
N VAL A 654 -42.35 11.73 27.81
CA VAL A 654 -42.65 11.07 26.54
C VAL A 654 -42.18 9.61 26.64
N PRO A 655 -43.06 8.61 26.41
CA PRO A 655 -42.68 7.20 26.50
C PRO A 655 -41.66 6.80 25.44
N LEU A 656 -40.74 5.89 25.82
CA LEU A 656 -39.64 5.40 25.00
C LEU A 656 -39.74 3.91 24.77
N VAL A 657 -39.91 3.48 23.51
CA VAL A 657 -39.85 2.08 23.07
C VAL A 657 -38.48 1.80 22.50
N VAL A 658 -37.77 0.81 23.03
CA VAL A 658 -36.44 0.42 22.58
C VAL A 658 -36.54 -0.85 21.73
N VAL A 659 -36.18 -0.73 20.46
CA VAL A 659 -36.06 -1.88 19.52
C VAL A 659 -34.58 -2.18 19.32
N GLY A 660 -34.22 -3.47 19.47
CA GLY A 660 -32.82 -3.85 19.30
C GLY A 660 -32.62 -5.35 19.23
N ASN A 661 -31.38 -5.81 19.42
CA ASN A 661 -31.06 -7.22 19.55
C ASN A 661 -29.85 -7.44 20.47
N ILE A 662 -29.59 -8.70 20.83
CA ILE A 662 -28.37 -9.09 21.55
C ILE A 662 -27.39 -9.89 20.69
N VAL A 663 -27.67 -10.06 19.40
CA VAL A 663 -26.84 -10.79 18.42
C VAL A 663 -26.16 -9.80 17.49
N ALA A 664 -24.90 -10.05 17.12
CA ALA A 664 -24.20 -9.29 16.10
C ALA A 664 -24.71 -9.66 14.68
N GLY A 665 -24.90 -8.65 13.82
CA GLY A 665 -25.36 -8.81 12.42
C GLY A 665 -26.81 -8.35 12.20
N GLY A 666 -27.24 -8.44 10.95
CA GLY A 666 -28.58 -8.03 10.49
C GLY A 666 -29.66 -8.99 10.99
N THR A 667 -30.58 -8.52 11.82
CA THR A 667 -31.67 -9.32 12.41
C THR A 667 -33.07 -8.87 11.97
N GLY A 668 -33.19 -7.86 11.09
CA GLY A 668 -34.48 -7.35 10.61
C GLY A 668 -35.15 -6.31 11.54
N LYS A 669 -34.38 -5.56 12.31
CA LYS A 669 -34.89 -4.52 13.24
C LYS A 669 -35.62 -3.39 12.49
N THR A 670 -34.98 -2.85 11.46
CA THR A 670 -35.48 -1.67 10.73
C THR A 670 -36.90 -1.86 10.14
N PRO A 671 -37.23 -2.99 9.51
CA PRO A 671 -38.62 -3.26 9.09
C PRO A 671 -39.63 -3.30 10.26
N ILE A 672 -39.25 -3.81 11.43
CA ILE A 672 -40.12 -3.78 12.65
C ILE A 672 -40.33 -2.35 13.15
N VAL A 673 -39.27 -1.53 13.12
CA VAL A 673 -39.35 -0.10 13.49
C VAL A 673 -40.30 0.63 12.54
N ILE A 674 -40.19 0.43 11.25
CA ILE A 674 -41.06 1.04 10.22
C ILE A 674 -42.53 0.60 10.47
N TRP A 675 -42.77 -0.70 10.63
CA TRP A 675 -44.11 -1.21 10.95
C TRP A 675 -44.72 -0.58 12.22
N LEU A 676 -43.92 -0.50 13.28
CA LEU A 676 -44.37 0.10 14.54
C LEU A 676 -44.74 1.57 14.37
N LEU A 677 -43.94 2.34 13.61
CA LEU A 677 -44.20 3.75 13.30
C LEU A 677 -45.51 3.92 12.48
N GLU A 678 -45.69 3.13 11.41
CA GLU A 678 -46.88 3.14 10.60
C GLU A 678 -48.15 2.89 11.46
N LYS A 679 -48.09 1.87 12.33
CA LYS A 679 -49.21 1.48 13.20
C LYS A 679 -49.49 2.50 14.32
N LEU A 680 -48.45 3.16 14.85
CA LEU A 680 -48.64 4.25 15.82
C LEU A 680 -49.29 5.49 15.18
N ILE A 681 -48.93 5.82 13.93
CA ILE A 681 -49.55 6.91 13.15
C ILE A 681 -51.02 6.58 12.88
N GLU A 682 -51.34 5.35 12.47
CA GLU A 682 -52.71 4.90 12.27
C GLU A 682 -53.59 5.03 13.53
N LYS A 683 -52.98 4.88 14.73
CA LYS A 683 -53.67 5.05 16.03
C LYS A 683 -53.67 6.52 16.51
N GLY A 684 -53.14 7.46 15.73
CA GLY A 684 -53.15 8.90 16.04
C GLY A 684 -52.00 9.40 16.93
N TYR A 685 -50.95 8.58 17.16
CA TYR A 685 -49.75 9.03 17.82
C TYR A 685 -48.87 9.86 16.89
N LYS A 686 -48.00 10.67 17.47
CA LYS A 686 -46.93 11.42 16.77
C LYS A 686 -45.57 10.82 17.13
N PRO A 687 -45.18 9.70 16.50
CA PRO A 687 -43.93 9.04 16.82
C PRO A 687 -42.72 9.78 16.25
N SER A 688 -41.55 9.62 16.89
CA SER A 688 -40.26 9.98 16.33
C SER A 688 -39.21 8.90 16.62
N VAL A 689 -38.07 8.98 15.93
CA VAL A 689 -37.03 7.95 16.06
C VAL A 689 -35.72 8.57 16.47
N VAL A 690 -35.03 7.92 17.42
CA VAL A 690 -33.63 8.21 17.73
C VAL A 690 -32.76 7.03 17.32
N SER A 691 -31.77 7.27 16.47
CA SER A 691 -30.81 6.27 15.98
C SER A 691 -29.37 6.69 16.22
N ARG A 692 -28.44 5.73 16.15
CA ARG A 692 -27.01 6.01 16.25
C ARG A 692 -26.41 6.54 14.94
N GLY A 693 -27.03 6.22 13.81
CA GLY A 693 -26.49 6.52 12.49
C GLY A 693 -25.25 5.70 12.18
N PHE A 694 -25.36 4.38 12.30
CA PHE A 694 -24.24 3.50 11.95
C PHE A 694 -23.90 3.65 10.46
N GLY A 695 -22.60 3.88 10.17
CA GLY A 695 -22.12 4.16 8.81
C GLY A 695 -22.13 5.64 8.43
N GLY A 696 -22.96 6.47 9.05
CA GLY A 696 -23.01 7.92 8.80
C GLY A 696 -21.90 8.69 9.51
N GLN A 697 -21.42 9.77 8.87
CA GLN A 697 -20.43 10.70 9.42
C GLN A 697 -20.92 12.14 9.22
N SER A 698 -21.48 12.75 10.29
CA SER A 698 -21.85 14.16 10.30
C SER A 698 -20.95 14.95 11.27
N ASN A 699 -20.67 16.18 10.90
CA ASN A 699 -19.96 17.14 11.77
C ASN A 699 -20.89 17.84 12.78
N ARG A 700 -22.23 17.56 12.71
CA ARG A 700 -23.28 18.22 13.50
C ARG A 700 -24.18 17.18 14.16
N TYR A 701 -23.89 16.83 15.40
CA TYR A 701 -24.77 15.96 16.21
C TYR A 701 -25.32 16.74 17.40
N PRO A 702 -26.63 16.58 17.79
CA PRO A 702 -27.67 15.75 17.14
C PRO A 702 -28.06 16.26 15.74
N LEU A 703 -28.36 15.34 14.80
CA LEU A 703 -28.80 15.63 13.45
C LEU A 703 -30.25 15.15 13.26
N ILE A 704 -31.20 16.06 13.01
CA ILE A 704 -32.55 15.69 12.56
C ILE A 704 -32.51 15.57 11.04
N ILE A 705 -32.92 14.41 10.53
CA ILE A 705 -32.90 14.08 9.09
C ILE A 705 -34.00 14.87 8.36
N ASP A 706 -33.65 15.42 7.21
CA ASP A 706 -34.59 16.02 6.24
C ASP A 706 -34.41 15.37 4.85
N THR A 707 -35.14 15.88 3.87
CA THR A 707 -35.09 15.37 2.49
C THR A 707 -33.75 15.59 1.79
N GLN A 708 -32.94 16.54 2.23
CA GLN A 708 -31.63 16.88 1.66
C GLN A 708 -30.46 16.22 2.40
N THR A 709 -30.72 15.59 3.55
CA THR A 709 -29.70 14.91 4.33
C THR A 709 -29.27 13.65 3.61
N ASP A 710 -27.97 13.55 3.27
CA ASP A 710 -27.37 12.40 2.57
C ASP A 710 -27.28 11.16 3.50
N SER A 711 -27.36 9.97 2.90
CA SER A 711 -27.15 8.69 3.61
C SER A 711 -25.75 8.57 4.19
N SER A 712 -24.75 9.20 3.58
CA SER A 712 -23.37 9.28 4.08
C SER A 712 -23.25 10.09 5.38
N GLU A 713 -24.15 11.04 5.63
CA GLU A 713 -24.20 11.81 6.89
C GLU A 713 -25.06 11.12 7.97
N SER A 714 -26.21 10.61 7.56
CA SER A 714 -27.23 10.06 8.48
C SER A 714 -27.04 8.57 8.78
N GLY A 715 -26.46 7.83 7.88
CA GLY A 715 -26.45 6.36 7.82
C GLY A 715 -27.70 5.83 7.08
N ASP A 716 -27.57 4.64 6.50
CA ASP A 716 -28.60 4.02 5.63
C ASP A 716 -29.93 3.76 6.35
N GLU A 717 -29.84 3.15 7.55
CA GLU A 717 -31.04 2.72 8.31
C GLU A 717 -31.90 3.91 8.79
N PRO A 718 -31.35 4.98 9.37
CA PRO A 718 -32.11 6.17 9.72
C PRO A 718 -32.73 6.86 8.52
N LYS A 719 -32.00 6.96 7.38
CA LYS A 719 -32.53 7.55 6.15
C LYS A 719 -33.69 6.70 5.59
N MET A 720 -33.55 5.37 5.60
CA MET A 720 -34.62 4.43 5.20
C MET A 720 -35.88 4.61 6.04
N ILE A 721 -35.76 4.74 7.37
CA ILE A 721 -36.90 4.97 8.25
C ILE A 721 -37.60 6.29 7.88
N PHE A 722 -36.81 7.38 7.69
CA PHE A 722 -37.34 8.69 7.32
C PHE A 722 -38.11 8.66 5.99
N LEU A 723 -37.50 8.07 4.94
CA LEU A 723 -38.11 8.01 3.60
C LEU A 723 -39.41 7.18 3.57
N ASN A 724 -39.48 6.09 4.34
CA ASN A 724 -40.66 5.23 4.37
C ASN A 724 -41.80 5.78 5.21
N THR A 725 -41.54 6.56 6.26
CA THR A 725 -42.54 6.92 7.27
C THR A 725 -42.82 8.44 7.34
N GLY A 726 -41.88 9.27 6.91
CA GLY A 726 -41.96 10.74 7.02
C GLY A 726 -41.92 11.26 8.46
N VAL A 727 -41.60 10.41 9.49
CA VAL A 727 -41.52 10.85 10.88
C VAL A 727 -40.19 11.55 11.17
N PRO A 728 -40.11 12.44 12.17
CA PRO A 728 -38.83 13.00 12.58
C PRO A 728 -37.87 11.91 13.06
N VAL A 729 -36.69 11.85 12.46
CA VAL A 729 -35.61 10.92 12.80
C VAL A 729 -34.41 11.75 13.24
N CYS A 730 -33.90 11.49 14.44
CA CYS A 730 -32.68 12.14 14.96
C CYS A 730 -31.55 11.15 15.09
N VAL A 731 -30.41 11.49 14.46
CA VAL A 731 -29.18 10.73 14.55
C VAL A 731 -28.26 11.36 15.59
N SER A 732 -27.85 10.57 16.58
CA SER A 732 -26.91 11.04 17.62
C SER A 732 -26.13 9.89 18.25
N PRO A 733 -24.79 9.98 18.36
CA PRO A 733 -23.99 9.07 19.19
C PRO A 733 -24.40 9.08 20.66
N ASP A 734 -24.79 10.27 21.18
CA ASP A 734 -25.41 10.45 22.50
C ASP A 734 -26.94 10.51 22.33
N ARG A 735 -27.58 9.36 22.53
CA ARG A 735 -29.02 9.19 22.34
C ARG A 735 -29.85 10.09 23.25
N VAL A 736 -29.40 10.38 24.48
CA VAL A 736 -30.10 11.24 25.41
C VAL A 736 -30.20 12.66 24.84
N LYS A 737 -29.13 13.17 24.23
CA LYS A 737 -29.17 14.47 23.54
C LYS A 737 -30.08 14.43 22.33
N GLY A 738 -30.06 13.34 21.55
CA GLY A 738 -30.96 13.15 20.41
C GLY A 738 -32.44 13.15 20.83
N ILE A 739 -32.77 12.48 21.92
CA ILE A 739 -34.14 12.48 22.50
C ILE A 739 -34.55 13.87 22.90
N LYS A 740 -33.70 14.63 23.63
CA LYS A 740 -33.99 16.02 24.03
C LYS A 740 -34.19 16.92 22.81
N GLU A 741 -33.43 16.76 21.77
CA GLU A 741 -33.56 17.49 20.52
C GLU A 741 -34.91 17.22 19.84
N LEU A 742 -35.36 15.96 19.78
CA LEU A 742 -36.66 15.60 19.25
C LEU A 742 -37.81 16.17 20.07
N VAL A 743 -37.78 16.05 21.40
CA VAL A 743 -38.84 16.60 22.29
C VAL A 743 -38.92 18.12 22.19
N THR A 744 -37.80 18.81 21.99
CA THR A 744 -37.75 20.28 21.94
C THR A 744 -38.22 20.81 20.59
N ASN A 745 -37.88 20.16 19.49
CA ASN A 745 -38.05 20.70 18.14
C ASN A 745 -39.20 20.03 17.35
N THR A 746 -39.90 19.04 17.94
CA THR A 746 -41.01 18.34 17.28
C THR A 746 -42.19 18.11 18.23
N ASP A 747 -43.39 17.90 17.67
CA ASP A 747 -44.61 17.61 18.42
C ASP A 747 -44.73 16.12 18.84
N THR A 748 -43.58 15.48 19.13
CA THR A 748 -43.54 14.04 19.41
C THR A 748 -44.20 13.69 20.72
N ASN A 749 -44.99 12.61 20.77
CA ASN A 749 -45.62 12.08 21.95
C ASN A 749 -45.24 10.62 22.27
N ILE A 750 -44.41 9.99 21.45
CA ILE A 750 -43.81 8.68 21.65
C ILE A 750 -42.50 8.59 20.87
N ILE A 751 -41.46 8.04 21.46
CA ILE A 751 -40.13 7.91 20.83
C ILE A 751 -39.78 6.44 20.68
N ILE A 752 -39.21 6.08 19.53
CA ILE A 752 -38.65 4.75 19.26
C ILE A 752 -37.12 4.87 19.16
N SER A 753 -36.41 4.06 19.93
CA SER A 753 -34.96 3.95 19.80
C SER A 753 -34.59 2.74 18.97
N ASP A 754 -34.03 2.98 17.80
CA ASP A 754 -33.50 1.93 16.90
C ASP A 754 -32.11 1.47 17.37
N ASP A 755 -31.89 0.14 17.44
CA ASP A 755 -30.69 -0.56 17.95
C ASP A 755 -30.24 -0.05 19.33
N GLY A 756 -31.21 0.10 20.24
CA GLY A 756 -31.01 0.78 21.55
C GLY A 756 -30.76 -0.12 22.75
N LEU A 757 -30.83 -1.47 22.64
CA LEU A 757 -30.81 -2.37 23.81
C LEU A 757 -29.55 -2.22 24.68
N GLN A 758 -28.37 -2.00 24.11
CA GLN A 758 -27.11 -1.82 24.82
C GLN A 758 -26.90 -0.40 25.37
N HIS A 759 -27.80 0.57 25.08
CA HIS A 759 -27.68 1.97 25.50
C HIS A 759 -28.37 2.25 26.84
N TYR A 760 -27.74 1.90 27.96
CA TYR A 760 -28.26 1.98 29.32
C TYR A 760 -28.34 3.41 29.90
N SER A 761 -27.91 4.45 29.18
CA SER A 761 -28.10 5.85 29.60
C SER A 761 -29.50 6.40 29.37
N MET A 762 -30.32 5.68 28.57
CA MET A 762 -31.70 6.09 28.26
C MET A 762 -32.70 5.43 29.19
N PRO A 763 -33.79 6.14 29.60
CA PRO A 763 -34.98 5.50 30.17
C PRO A 763 -35.58 4.53 29.12
N ARG A 764 -36.35 3.55 29.54
CA ARG A 764 -37.01 2.60 28.65
C ARG A 764 -38.33 2.11 29.24
N ASP A 765 -39.42 2.28 28.53
CA ASP A 765 -40.75 1.87 28.95
C ASP A 765 -41.07 0.49 28.40
N VAL A 766 -40.67 0.21 27.16
CA VAL A 766 -40.87 -1.10 26.54
C VAL A 766 -39.58 -1.50 25.79
N GLU A 767 -39.17 -2.75 25.92
CA GLU A 767 -38.03 -3.33 25.20
C GLU A 767 -38.47 -4.44 24.25
N ILE A 768 -38.08 -4.37 23.00
CA ILE A 768 -38.36 -5.34 21.95
C ILE A 768 -37.04 -5.89 21.40
N ALA A 769 -36.83 -7.19 21.51
CA ALA A 769 -35.69 -7.89 20.94
C ALA A 769 -36.08 -8.58 19.63
N VAL A 770 -35.34 -8.33 18.53
CA VAL A 770 -35.64 -8.86 17.20
C VAL A 770 -34.55 -9.82 16.74
N PHE A 771 -34.91 -10.99 16.28
CA PHE A 771 -34.02 -12.08 15.86
C PHE A 771 -34.32 -12.58 14.44
N ASP A 772 -33.28 -13.06 13.78
CA ASP A 772 -33.42 -13.94 12.62
C ASP A 772 -33.63 -15.38 13.11
N GLY A 773 -34.79 -15.98 12.83
CA GLY A 773 -35.13 -17.30 13.34
C GLY A 773 -34.23 -18.42 12.85
N ALA A 774 -33.70 -18.32 11.61
CA ALA A 774 -32.81 -19.32 11.05
C ALA A 774 -31.42 -19.30 11.71
N ARG A 775 -30.91 -18.11 12.06
CA ARG A 775 -29.62 -17.94 12.73
C ARG A 775 -29.69 -18.13 14.24
N GLY A 776 -30.80 -17.77 14.86
CA GLY A 776 -31.04 -17.85 16.29
C GLY A 776 -29.97 -17.16 17.12
N LEU A 777 -29.55 -17.81 18.21
CA LEU A 777 -28.49 -17.32 19.11
C LEU A 777 -27.09 -17.87 18.75
N GLY A 778 -26.94 -18.56 17.62
CA GLY A 778 -25.69 -19.20 17.23
C GLY A 778 -25.24 -20.26 18.27
N ASN A 779 -23.96 -20.22 18.69
CA ASN A 779 -23.42 -21.11 19.71
C ASN A 779 -23.74 -20.68 21.17
N GLY A 780 -24.53 -19.63 21.38
CA GLY A 780 -24.97 -19.15 22.71
C GLY A 780 -23.90 -18.44 23.54
N LEU A 781 -22.72 -18.15 22.96
CA LEU A 781 -21.62 -17.46 23.63
C LEU A 781 -21.57 -15.97 23.25
N CYS A 782 -21.05 -15.15 24.16
CA CYS A 782 -20.80 -13.74 23.86
C CYS A 782 -19.57 -13.57 22.97
N LEU A 783 -19.47 -12.42 22.34
CA LEU A 783 -18.27 -12.01 21.59
C LEU A 783 -17.01 -12.14 22.47
N PRO A 784 -15.84 -12.54 21.92
CA PRO A 784 -15.62 -12.92 20.52
C PRO A 784 -15.84 -14.41 20.21
N ALA A 785 -16.18 -15.26 21.17
CA ALA A 785 -16.34 -16.73 21.00
C ALA A 785 -17.66 -17.13 20.32
N GLY A 786 -18.65 -16.25 20.33
CA GLY A 786 -19.96 -16.43 19.71
C GLY A 786 -20.56 -15.10 19.29
N PRO A 787 -21.78 -15.08 18.72
CA PRO A 787 -22.39 -13.90 18.13
C PRO A 787 -23.03 -12.96 19.14
N LEU A 788 -23.14 -13.32 20.42
CA LEU A 788 -23.91 -12.53 21.39
C LEU A 788 -23.14 -11.27 21.84
N ARG A 789 -23.80 -10.12 21.80
CA ARG A 789 -23.32 -8.85 22.37
C ARG A 789 -23.52 -8.82 23.89
N GLU A 790 -24.59 -9.46 24.35
CA GLU A 790 -24.98 -9.62 25.75
C GLU A 790 -25.36 -11.05 26.04
N PRO A 791 -25.24 -11.52 27.31
CA PRO A 791 -25.57 -12.91 27.66
C PRO A 791 -27.05 -13.20 27.44
N LYS A 792 -27.35 -14.47 27.13
CA LYS A 792 -28.72 -14.97 26.92
C LYS A 792 -29.67 -14.61 28.07
N SER A 793 -29.18 -14.55 29.32
CA SER A 793 -29.97 -14.16 30.50
C SER A 793 -30.65 -12.79 30.36
N ARG A 794 -30.12 -11.88 29.53
CA ARG A 794 -30.70 -10.55 29.27
C ARG A 794 -32.09 -10.64 28.64
N LEU A 795 -32.40 -11.70 27.91
CA LEU A 795 -33.71 -11.93 27.29
C LEU A 795 -34.86 -12.17 28.31
N ASN A 796 -34.54 -12.53 29.52
CA ASN A 796 -35.55 -12.69 30.56
C ASN A 796 -36.18 -11.36 31.04
N ASP A 797 -35.48 -10.26 30.77
CA ASP A 797 -35.87 -8.93 31.20
C ASP A 797 -36.43 -8.08 30.02
N VAL A 798 -36.48 -8.62 28.82
CA VAL A 798 -37.05 -7.98 27.64
C VAL A 798 -38.55 -8.24 27.57
N ASP A 799 -39.36 -7.21 27.23
CA ASP A 799 -40.81 -7.31 27.23
C ASP A 799 -41.34 -8.13 26.06
N PHE A 800 -40.77 -8.01 24.87
CA PHE A 800 -41.19 -8.72 23.66
C PHE A 800 -40.00 -9.30 22.92
N ILE A 801 -40.08 -10.55 22.48
CA ILE A 801 -39.06 -11.21 21.70
C ILE A 801 -39.70 -11.66 20.38
N LEU A 802 -39.25 -11.07 19.28
CA LEU A 802 -39.73 -11.33 17.93
C LEU A 802 -38.69 -12.10 17.12
N SER A 803 -39.13 -13.09 16.37
CA SER A 803 -38.27 -13.94 15.54
C SER A 803 -38.83 -14.05 14.12
N SER A 804 -37.99 -13.88 13.08
CA SER A 804 -38.46 -13.96 11.70
C SER A 804 -38.66 -15.42 11.27
N ASN A 805 -39.82 -15.70 10.68
CA ASN A 805 -40.24 -16.95 10.04
C ASN A 805 -40.23 -18.23 10.93
N GLU A 806 -39.36 -18.34 11.91
CA GLU A 806 -39.23 -19.52 12.79
C GLU A 806 -39.11 -19.10 14.26
N TYR A 807 -39.55 -19.98 15.18
CA TYR A 807 -39.30 -19.80 16.62
C TYR A 807 -37.80 -19.97 16.93
N LEU A 808 -37.33 -19.25 17.95
CA LEU A 808 -35.98 -19.47 18.49
C LEU A 808 -35.88 -20.91 19.06
N LYS A 809 -34.83 -21.65 18.63
CA LYS A 809 -34.67 -23.12 18.93
C LYS A 809 -34.31 -23.44 20.39
N GLU A 810 -34.47 -22.53 21.31
CA GLU A 810 -34.18 -22.75 22.73
C GLU A 810 -35.44 -22.39 23.55
N ASP A 811 -35.52 -22.75 24.80
CA ASP A 811 -36.67 -22.51 25.72
C ASP A 811 -37.05 -21.04 25.91
N ILE A 812 -36.94 -20.21 24.84
CA ILE A 812 -37.27 -18.80 24.82
C ILE A 812 -38.61 -18.61 24.11
N LYS A 813 -39.56 -18.05 24.83
CA LYS A 813 -40.87 -17.70 24.24
C LYS A 813 -40.66 -16.53 23.27
N SER A 814 -40.60 -16.79 21.97
CA SER A 814 -40.59 -15.79 20.92
C SER A 814 -41.86 -15.80 20.11
N GLU A 815 -42.23 -14.68 19.55
CA GLU A 815 -43.35 -14.52 18.62
C GLU A 815 -42.84 -14.40 17.19
N ILE A 816 -43.54 -15.01 16.24
CA ILE A 816 -43.11 -15.05 14.86
C ILE A 816 -43.65 -13.83 14.11
N PHE A 817 -42.80 -13.24 13.29
CA PHE A 817 -43.22 -12.33 12.21
C PHE A 817 -42.70 -12.83 10.87
N SER A 818 -43.43 -12.52 9.79
CA SER A 818 -43.04 -12.86 8.42
C SER A 818 -42.67 -11.62 7.62
N TYR A 819 -41.85 -11.82 6.59
CA TYR A 819 -41.60 -10.81 5.57
C TYR A 819 -42.56 -11.02 4.40
N GLU A 820 -43.14 -9.92 3.93
CA GLU A 820 -44.00 -9.89 2.74
C GLU A 820 -43.38 -8.96 1.70
N ALA A 821 -43.16 -9.47 0.50
CA ALA A 821 -42.74 -8.67 -0.63
C ALA A 821 -43.96 -7.92 -1.19
N VAL A 822 -43.90 -6.61 -1.27
CA VAL A 822 -45.03 -5.76 -1.61
C VAL A 822 -45.00 -5.35 -3.09
N ASP A 823 -43.93 -4.66 -3.48
CA ASP A 823 -43.76 -4.11 -4.81
C ASP A 823 -42.28 -3.94 -5.19
N PHE A 824 -42.03 -3.79 -6.47
CA PHE A 824 -40.77 -3.33 -7.02
C PHE A 824 -40.88 -1.83 -7.29
N VAL A 825 -39.94 -1.07 -6.83
CA VAL A 825 -39.88 0.38 -7.03
C VAL A 825 -38.71 0.71 -7.97
N ARG A 826 -38.99 1.54 -8.97
CA ARG A 826 -38.01 1.96 -9.97
C ARG A 826 -37.22 3.16 -9.49
N SER A 827 -35.92 3.13 -9.67
CA SER A 827 -35.00 4.19 -9.24
C SER A 827 -35.22 5.53 -9.95
N LEU A 828 -35.46 5.47 -11.29
CA LEU A 828 -35.55 6.65 -12.15
C LEU A 828 -36.74 7.62 -11.84
N ASP A 829 -37.92 7.10 -11.50
CA ASP A 829 -39.14 7.90 -11.36
C ASP A 829 -39.93 7.57 -10.08
N GLY A 830 -39.45 6.65 -9.26
CA GLY A 830 -40.16 6.20 -8.05
C GLY A 830 -41.45 5.42 -8.33
N SER A 831 -41.74 5.06 -9.58
CA SER A 831 -42.93 4.27 -9.92
C SER A 831 -42.84 2.88 -9.27
N SER A 832 -43.95 2.36 -8.75
CA SER A 832 -44.03 1.05 -8.15
C SER A 832 -44.91 0.10 -8.90
N ILE A 833 -44.49 -1.18 -8.96
CA ILE A 833 -45.25 -2.26 -9.61
C ILE A 833 -45.42 -3.36 -8.58
N LYS A 834 -46.66 -3.82 -8.39
CA LYS A 834 -46.89 -4.96 -7.46
C LYS A 834 -46.13 -6.20 -7.94
N VAL A 835 -45.67 -6.98 -7.00
CA VAL A 835 -44.93 -8.22 -7.31
C VAL A 835 -45.74 -9.14 -8.24
N SER A 836 -47.07 -9.22 -8.07
CA SER A 836 -47.98 -10.00 -8.95
C SER A 836 -48.03 -9.50 -10.39
N ASP A 837 -47.73 -8.23 -10.62
CA ASP A 837 -47.94 -7.54 -11.89
C ASP A 837 -46.59 -7.28 -12.62
N TRP A 838 -45.49 -7.90 -12.19
CA TRP A 838 -44.17 -7.74 -12.75
C TRP A 838 -44.14 -8.09 -14.26
N PRO A 839 -44.00 -7.09 -15.17
CA PRO A 839 -44.14 -7.28 -16.60
C PRO A 839 -42.85 -7.63 -17.33
N LEU A 840 -41.68 -7.58 -16.62
CA LEU A 840 -40.36 -7.75 -17.20
C LEU A 840 -39.95 -9.22 -17.20
N SER A 841 -38.72 -9.51 -17.64
CA SER A 841 -38.18 -10.87 -17.66
C SER A 841 -38.17 -11.51 -16.25
N ARG A 842 -38.45 -12.82 -16.19
CA ARG A 842 -38.24 -13.59 -14.95
C ARG A 842 -36.78 -13.71 -14.60
N LYS A 843 -35.87 -13.74 -15.60
CA LYS A 843 -34.42 -13.71 -15.42
C LYS A 843 -34.00 -12.27 -15.13
N ILE A 844 -33.33 -12.06 -14.02
CA ILE A 844 -32.96 -10.73 -13.51
C ILE A 844 -31.52 -10.75 -12.95
N ASN A 845 -30.84 -9.63 -12.99
CA ASN A 845 -29.62 -9.42 -12.22
C ASN A 845 -29.99 -8.98 -10.79
N ALA A 846 -29.69 -9.80 -9.79
CA ALA A 846 -30.03 -9.54 -8.40
C ALA A 846 -28.79 -9.13 -7.61
N LEU A 847 -28.75 -7.91 -7.08
CA LEU A 847 -27.61 -7.35 -6.33
C LEU A 847 -27.97 -7.24 -4.84
N ALA A 848 -27.06 -7.68 -3.97
CA ALA A 848 -27.25 -7.54 -2.54
C ALA A 848 -25.94 -7.31 -1.80
N GLY A 849 -25.82 -6.12 -1.14
CA GLY A 849 -24.75 -5.70 -0.24
C GLY A 849 -25.20 -5.64 1.22
N ILE A 850 -25.91 -6.68 1.69
CA ILE A 850 -26.45 -6.79 3.04
C ILE A 850 -25.82 -7.98 3.79
N GLY A 851 -25.92 -8.01 5.11
CA GLY A 851 -25.33 -9.04 5.96
C GLY A 851 -25.80 -10.50 5.72
N ASN A 852 -26.86 -10.70 4.94
CA ASN A 852 -27.35 -12.03 4.49
C ASN A 852 -27.93 -11.96 3.06
N PRO A 853 -27.09 -11.91 2.03
CA PRO A 853 -27.52 -11.82 0.63
C PRO A 853 -28.43 -12.97 0.20
N ASN A 854 -28.15 -14.19 0.66
CA ASN A 854 -28.89 -15.39 0.26
C ASN A 854 -30.38 -15.27 0.57
N LYS A 855 -30.75 -14.62 1.67
CA LYS A 855 -32.14 -14.41 2.02
C LYS A 855 -32.91 -13.57 0.98
N PHE A 856 -32.25 -12.56 0.41
CA PHE A 856 -32.83 -11.75 -0.66
C PHE A 856 -33.01 -12.58 -1.94
N PHE A 857 -32.00 -13.33 -2.35
CA PHE A 857 -32.06 -14.19 -3.53
C PHE A 857 -33.11 -15.30 -3.38
N ASP A 858 -33.21 -15.91 -2.22
CA ASP A 858 -34.26 -16.90 -1.93
C ASP A 858 -35.68 -16.28 -1.97
N THR A 859 -35.81 -15.03 -1.51
CA THR A 859 -37.08 -14.30 -1.61
C THR A 859 -37.45 -14.10 -3.07
N LEU A 860 -36.52 -13.64 -3.92
CA LEU A 860 -36.80 -13.47 -5.38
C LEU A 860 -37.18 -14.79 -6.04
N ARG A 861 -36.50 -15.90 -5.69
CA ARG A 861 -36.89 -17.25 -6.17
C ARG A 861 -38.30 -17.67 -5.74
N SER A 862 -38.66 -17.37 -4.49
CA SER A 862 -40.01 -17.68 -3.99
C SER A 862 -41.11 -16.88 -4.73
N LEU A 863 -40.76 -15.74 -5.31
CA LEU A 863 -41.61 -14.91 -6.15
C LEU A 863 -41.66 -15.38 -7.62
N GLY A 864 -40.97 -16.50 -7.95
CA GLY A 864 -40.96 -17.09 -9.30
C GLY A 864 -39.99 -16.45 -10.26
N MET A 865 -38.99 -15.70 -9.73
CA MET A 865 -37.91 -15.12 -10.51
C MET A 865 -36.72 -16.06 -10.59
N ASP A 866 -35.85 -15.86 -11.58
CA ASP A 866 -34.59 -16.58 -11.78
C ASP A 866 -33.42 -15.58 -11.66
N PRO A 867 -32.94 -15.31 -10.41
CA PRO A 867 -31.91 -14.31 -10.18
C PRO A 867 -30.53 -14.80 -10.57
N ILE A 868 -29.82 -14.00 -11.36
CA ILE A 868 -28.35 -14.05 -11.46
C ILE A 868 -27.80 -13.32 -10.23
N GLU A 869 -27.15 -14.05 -9.33
CA GLU A 869 -26.80 -13.56 -8.01
C GLU A 869 -25.48 -12.80 -8.02
N HIS A 870 -25.51 -11.55 -7.60
CA HIS A 870 -24.36 -10.70 -7.38
C HIS A 870 -24.28 -10.30 -5.90
N SER A 871 -23.43 -10.99 -5.15
CA SER A 871 -23.27 -10.80 -3.71
C SER A 871 -22.10 -9.84 -3.42
N PHE A 872 -22.37 -8.79 -2.66
CA PHE A 872 -21.40 -7.77 -2.24
C PHE A 872 -21.21 -7.80 -0.71
N PRO A 873 -20.11 -7.21 -0.18
CA PRO A 873 -19.92 -7.04 1.26
C PRO A 873 -21.05 -6.24 1.91
N ASP A 874 -21.36 -6.49 3.20
CA ASP A 874 -22.32 -5.68 3.94
C ASP A 874 -21.88 -4.21 3.98
N HIS A 875 -22.80 -3.29 3.73
CA HIS A 875 -22.56 -1.86 3.57
C HIS A 875 -21.65 -1.50 2.36
N TYR A 876 -21.81 -2.22 1.26
CA TYR A 876 -21.09 -1.92 0.02
C TYR A 876 -21.70 -0.67 -0.67
N ASP A 877 -20.84 0.28 -1.08
CA ASP A 877 -21.25 1.44 -1.88
C ASP A 877 -21.16 1.06 -3.37
N PHE A 878 -22.32 0.96 -4.03
CA PHE A 878 -22.42 0.57 -5.43
C PHE A 878 -21.97 1.70 -6.37
N MET A 879 -21.41 1.30 -7.52
CA MET A 879 -20.97 2.19 -8.59
C MET A 879 -21.70 1.89 -9.88
N GLU A 880 -21.67 2.79 -10.85
CA GLU A 880 -22.25 2.58 -12.18
C GLU A 880 -21.75 1.29 -12.84
N GLU A 881 -20.49 0.95 -12.63
CA GLU A 881 -19.88 -0.27 -13.18
C GLU A 881 -20.48 -1.56 -12.60
N ASP A 882 -20.95 -1.53 -11.36
CA ASP A 882 -21.60 -2.68 -10.70
C ASP A 882 -23.01 -2.95 -11.24
N LEU A 883 -23.61 -1.96 -11.93
CA LEU A 883 -24.92 -2.07 -12.57
C LEU A 883 -24.82 -2.32 -14.08
N ASN A 884 -23.61 -2.40 -14.64
CA ASN A 884 -23.41 -2.62 -16.08
C ASN A 884 -23.16 -4.11 -16.35
N PHE A 885 -24.17 -4.80 -16.88
CA PHE A 885 -24.14 -6.23 -17.20
C PHE A 885 -24.22 -6.44 -18.72
N GLU A 886 -23.52 -7.48 -19.23
CA GLU A 886 -23.52 -7.84 -20.66
C GLU A 886 -24.92 -8.18 -21.20
N GLU A 887 -25.75 -8.83 -20.39
CA GLU A 887 -27.15 -9.11 -20.74
C GLU A 887 -28.02 -7.96 -20.22
N ASN A 888 -28.79 -7.35 -21.11
CA ASN A 888 -29.72 -6.26 -20.79
C ASN A 888 -30.97 -6.80 -20.02
N LEU A 889 -30.70 -7.36 -18.82
CA LEU A 889 -31.74 -7.89 -17.92
C LEU A 889 -32.09 -6.84 -16.86
N PRO A 890 -33.32 -6.85 -16.35
CA PRO A 890 -33.70 -5.97 -15.25
C PRO A 890 -32.78 -6.18 -14.05
N ILE A 891 -32.30 -5.07 -13.47
CA ILE A 891 -31.49 -5.06 -12.26
C ILE A 891 -32.40 -4.87 -11.05
N VAL A 892 -32.29 -5.76 -10.08
CA VAL A 892 -33.05 -5.71 -8.83
C VAL A 892 -32.12 -5.78 -7.63
N MET A 893 -32.26 -4.84 -6.69
CA MET A 893 -31.47 -4.81 -5.46
C MET A 893 -32.35 -4.72 -4.21
N THR A 894 -31.72 -4.77 -3.03
CA THR A 894 -32.47 -4.56 -1.79
C THR A 894 -32.78 -3.09 -1.60
N GLU A 895 -33.87 -2.76 -0.88
CA GLU A 895 -34.21 -1.36 -0.56
C GLU A 895 -33.08 -0.62 0.17
N LYS A 896 -32.36 -1.30 1.08
CA LYS A 896 -31.23 -0.74 1.81
C LYS A 896 -30.08 -0.39 0.87
N ASP A 897 -29.82 -1.23 -0.13
CA ASP A 897 -28.79 -0.98 -1.12
C ASP A 897 -29.17 0.15 -2.08
N ALA A 898 -30.46 0.23 -2.47
CA ALA A 898 -30.96 1.31 -3.32
C ALA A 898 -30.85 2.69 -2.65
N ILE A 899 -31.15 2.80 -1.35
CA ILE A 899 -31.00 4.05 -0.59
C ILE A 899 -29.54 4.49 -0.50
N ARG A 900 -28.60 3.54 -0.43
CA ARG A 900 -27.17 3.82 -0.45
C ARG A 900 -26.69 4.26 -1.82
N SER A 901 -27.40 3.87 -2.86
CA SER A 901 -27.10 4.16 -4.26
C SER A 901 -27.91 5.35 -4.81
N GLU A 902 -28.31 6.31 -3.94
CA GLU A 902 -29.10 7.50 -4.37
C GLU A 902 -28.39 8.28 -5.49
N ASP A 903 -27.06 8.33 -5.51
CA ASP A 903 -26.29 8.96 -6.59
C ASP A 903 -26.44 8.26 -7.96
N LEU A 904 -26.85 6.98 -7.96
CA LEU A 904 -27.08 6.16 -9.15
C LEU A 904 -28.55 6.16 -9.62
N ASN A 905 -29.43 6.98 -9.03
CA ASN A 905 -30.84 7.05 -9.40
C ASN A 905 -31.10 7.52 -10.84
N HIS A 906 -30.07 7.99 -11.54
CA HIS A 906 -30.13 8.29 -12.98
C HIS A 906 -30.03 7.01 -13.85
N LEU A 907 -29.70 5.85 -13.28
CA LEU A 907 -29.67 4.54 -13.92
C LEU A 907 -30.98 3.78 -13.68
N ASP A 908 -31.35 2.89 -14.61
CA ASP A 908 -32.60 2.13 -14.58
C ASP A 908 -32.42 0.82 -13.80
N PHE A 909 -32.64 0.86 -12.49
CA PHE A 909 -32.72 -0.33 -11.66
C PHE A 909 -33.99 -0.32 -10.79
N TRP A 910 -34.29 -1.45 -10.20
CA TRP A 910 -35.46 -1.67 -9.34
C TRP A 910 -34.97 -2.11 -7.95
N TYR A 911 -35.72 -1.80 -6.91
CA TYR A 911 -35.53 -2.40 -5.61
C TYR A 911 -36.80 -3.04 -5.08
N LEU A 912 -36.62 -4.15 -4.35
CA LEU A 912 -37.74 -4.86 -3.75
C LEU A 912 -38.08 -4.26 -2.41
N ARG A 913 -39.28 -3.73 -2.25
CA ARG A 913 -39.80 -3.23 -0.98
C ARG A 913 -40.47 -4.36 -0.21
N ILE A 914 -40.13 -4.49 1.05
CA ILE A 914 -40.63 -5.54 1.95
C ILE A 914 -41.35 -4.91 3.13
N LYS A 915 -42.47 -5.52 3.55
CA LYS A 915 -43.13 -5.22 4.82
C LYS A 915 -43.03 -6.42 5.75
N VAL A 916 -43.31 -6.18 7.03
CA VAL A 916 -43.37 -7.23 8.04
C VAL A 916 -44.77 -7.37 8.58
N SER A 917 -45.17 -8.60 8.89
CA SER A 917 -46.47 -8.94 9.49
C SER A 917 -46.23 -9.61 10.87
N PRO A 918 -46.08 -8.79 11.93
CA PRO A 918 -46.07 -9.29 13.29
C PRO A 918 -47.48 -9.75 13.77
N PRO A 919 -47.61 -10.38 14.91
CA PRO A 919 -48.93 -10.74 15.48
C PRO A 919 -49.88 -9.55 15.59
N GLU A 920 -51.14 -9.67 15.20
CA GLU A 920 -52.13 -8.58 15.13
C GLU A 920 -52.31 -7.79 16.44
N ASN A 921 -52.16 -8.45 17.60
CA ASN A 921 -52.34 -7.83 18.93
C ASN A 921 -51.05 -7.26 19.53
N LEU A 922 -49.96 -7.30 18.83
CA LEU A 922 -48.63 -6.85 19.35
C LEU A 922 -48.65 -5.37 19.71
N LEU A 923 -49.18 -4.50 18.85
CA LEU A 923 -49.23 -3.05 19.10
C LEU A 923 -50.05 -2.72 20.33
N ASP A 924 -51.24 -3.33 20.50
CA ASP A 924 -52.12 -3.04 21.63
C ASP A 924 -51.44 -3.45 22.95
N ARG A 925 -50.72 -4.58 23.00
CA ARG A 925 -49.94 -5.00 24.15
C ARG A 925 -48.77 -4.07 24.47
N ILE A 926 -48.10 -3.51 23.42
CA ILE A 926 -47.06 -2.53 23.61
C ILE A 926 -47.63 -1.25 24.22
N LEU A 927 -48.77 -0.77 23.71
CA LEU A 927 -49.46 0.42 24.21
C LEU A 927 -50.01 0.24 25.64
N ASP A 928 -50.54 -0.95 25.97
CA ASP A 928 -51.01 -1.23 27.32
C ASP A 928 -49.85 -1.24 28.32
N LYS A 929 -48.68 -1.81 27.91
CA LYS A 929 -47.48 -1.76 28.72
C LYS A 929 -46.95 -0.33 28.98
N ILE A 930 -47.16 0.58 28.04
CA ILE A 930 -46.80 2.01 28.20
C ILE A 930 -47.75 2.71 29.16
N LYS A 931 -49.04 2.35 29.17
CA LYS A 931 -50.04 2.92 30.07
C LYS A 931 -49.93 2.44 31.52
N ASP A 932 -49.42 1.21 31.72
CA ASP A 932 -49.25 0.62 33.04
C ASP A 932 -48.05 1.16 33.85
N LYS A 933 -47.19 1.95 33.19
CA LYS A 933 -46.05 2.66 33.80
C LYS A 933 -46.29 4.15 33.91
#